data_6b2470924915c247736c7348df0689ae
#
_entry.id   6b2470924915c247736c7348df0689ae
#
_cell.length_a   1.000
_cell.length_b   1.000
_cell.length_c   1.000
_cell.angle_alpha   90.00
_cell.angle_beta   90.00
_cell.angle_gamma   90.00
#
_symmetry.space_group_name_H-M   'P 1'
#
loop_
_entity.id
_entity.type
_entity.pdbx_description
1 polymer ?
#
loop_
_entity_poly.entity_id
_entity_poly.type
_entity_poly.pdbx_seq_one_letter_code
_entity_poly.pdbx_strand_id
1 'polypeptide(L)'
;AQKHSSRKETVYVGANDGMLHAFDGKTGNEIWAFVPPFIASSMPNMVNVNLNRSGVGGSNAIYGVDGSVTAHDMFYKGPYDNKKEWHTILMVPYGRGGAGFSVLDITDRDAPMHLYSVLNDGIQTQVHVMDHNGTISSYDYIKKIYDLASFFESNTVRTNNSTDFTCKSDESTACQQSNVWTLDVPNLSKSDVSILIDDKPFTNFTVKSSTITIPAPPGSGGQAQTKAATEITLINKTLKFYGSDPCASNPNTACNLSSSNMALHIKPGSAQTGVLSQPEYDYSELGGTWSSPRIIRMPNKGPGDNNLEDDIYVAIMGGGYGVQNSGVGSNLTIVNLEDTTFPGKLEKRIDIEDMLTNDIVNSTPGSPVVITADTARGIDFRGALVYMSDLEGKITKFNLTNNRNDGTGKALKMYDSTTLFKAGSNQTNGRYMYHSMDATIGQTTNSLWLYAGTGDYERIGNTSNGTDNLMIGIRDPHYPDYRDVAVPKKAADLTKCKNTTKDKTGAKCPTSTDTGWYIKLDKSQKVTAEPTVSSGLVYFPIYQPTSSVNKCSLGDAFICGVDDECGTNFSSQLKNLRRGDTCKYVGQGVLSKIVVFAGKLFANIAGQSAGSIKDLVSIEAAAGGTSSYRSSWRQNY
;
A
#
# COMPACT_ATOMS: atom_id res chain seq x y z
N ALA A 1 8.39 -9.44 29.44
CA ALA A 1 8.26 -10.87 29.10
C ALA A 1 7.86 -11.75 30.29
N GLN A 2 8.47 -11.61 31.47
CA GLN A 2 8.12 -12.46 32.64
C GLN A 2 6.73 -12.18 33.22
N LYS A 3 6.25 -10.93 33.23
CA LYS A 3 4.94 -10.53 33.79
C LYS A 3 3.76 -11.21 33.05
N HIS A 4 3.94 -11.60 31.80
CA HIS A 4 2.89 -12.17 30.93
C HIS A 4 3.23 -13.59 30.43
N SER A 5 4.20 -14.27 31.03
CA SER A 5 4.59 -15.63 30.64
C SER A 5 3.45 -16.68 30.80
N SER A 6 2.47 -16.38 31.66
CA SER A 6 1.29 -17.21 31.87
C SER A 6 0.08 -16.80 31.02
N ARG A 7 0.23 -15.82 30.09
CA ARG A 7 -0.86 -15.38 29.23
C ARG A 7 -1.36 -16.55 28.38
N LYS A 8 -2.66 -16.77 28.41
CA LYS A 8 -3.31 -17.82 27.64
C LYS A 8 -3.34 -17.44 26.17
N GLU A 9 -3.21 -18.43 25.32
CA GLU A 9 -3.29 -18.29 23.88
C GLU A 9 -4.67 -17.79 23.44
N THR A 10 -4.73 -16.81 22.55
CA THR A 10 -5.97 -16.20 22.07
C THR A 10 -5.93 -16.08 20.55
N VAL A 11 -7.04 -16.41 19.90
CA VAL A 11 -7.22 -16.28 18.45
C VAL A 11 -8.18 -15.13 18.19
N TYR A 12 -7.78 -14.17 17.36
CA TYR A 12 -8.58 -13.03 16.95
C TYR A 12 -9.04 -13.20 15.51
N VAL A 13 -10.34 -13.03 15.26
CA VAL A 13 -10.94 -13.23 13.93
C VAL A 13 -11.95 -12.13 13.65
N GLY A 14 -11.78 -11.42 12.54
CA GLY A 14 -12.80 -10.51 12.03
C GLY A 14 -13.89 -11.29 11.29
N ALA A 15 -15.12 -10.81 11.32
CA ALA A 15 -16.26 -11.49 10.72
C ALA A 15 -17.21 -10.53 9.97
N ASN A 16 -18.06 -11.11 9.12
CA ASN A 16 -19.06 -10.38 8.33
C ASN A 16 -20.36 -10.10 9.11
N ASP A 17 -20.33 -10.25 10.41
CA ASP A 17 -21.35 -9.76 11.32
C ASP A 17 -21.04 -8.35 11.88
N GLY A 18 -19.91 -7.79 11.47
CA GLY A 18 -19.46 -6.46 11.87
C GLY A 18 -18.54 -6.46 13.06
N MET A 19 -18.12 -7.62 13.58
CA MET A 19 -17.37 -7.73 14.84
C MET A 19 -15.98 -8.33 14.65
N LEU A 20 -15.11 -8.01 15.59
CA LEU A 20 -13.90 -8.75 15.89
C LEU A 20 -14.15 -9.69 17.06
N HIS A 21 -13.90 -10.96 16.88
CA HIS A 21 -14.06 -12.00 17.90
C HIS A 21 -12.72 -12.42 18.49
N ALA A 22 -12.70 -12.67 19.78
CA ALA A 22 -11.57 -13.26 20.49
C ALA A 22 -11.95 -14.62 21.07
N PHE A 23 -11.20 -15.65 20.72
CA PHE A 23 -11.43 -17.03 21.15
C PHE A 23 -10.26 -17.54 21.99
N ASP A 24 -10.57 -18.34 23.02
CA ASP A 24 -9.55 -19.09 23.76
C ASP A 24 -8.90 -20.14 22.86
N GLY A 25 -7.58 -20.06 22.71
CA GLY A 25 -6.83 -20.91 21.77
C GLY A 25 -6.84 -22.40 22.11
N LYS A 26 -7.20 -22.80 23.35
CA LYS A 26 -7.28 -24.20 23.76
C LYS A 26 -8.69 -24.77 23.68
N THR A 27 -9.68 -23.98 24.06
CA THR A 27 -11.07 -24.46 24.17
C THR A 27 -11.91 -24.09 22.96
N GLY A 28 -11.51 -23.06 22.19
CA GLY A 28 -12.31 -22.50 21.12
C GLY A 28 -13.51 -21.66 21.59
N ASN A 29 -13.66 -21.45 22.88
CA ASN A 29 -14.75 -20.64 23.42
C ASN A 29 -14.48 -19.16 23.12
N GLU A 30 -15.54 -18.45 22.76
CA GLU A 30 -15.47 -17.00 22.64
C GLU A 30 -15.27 -16.35 24.00
N ILE A 31 -14.34 -15.41 24.09
CA ILE A 31 -14.04 -14.66 25.30
C ILE A 31 -14.81 -13.34 25.28
N TRP A 32 -14.72 -12.63 24.15
CA TRP A 32 -15.42 -11.38 23.88
C TRP A 32 -15.52 -11.12 22.39
N ALA A 33 -16.42 -10.22 22.02
CA ALA A 33 -16.52 -9.65 20.69
C ALA A 33 -16.48 -8.12 20.79
N PHE A 34 -15.79 -7.47 19.84
CA PHE A 34 -15.67 -6.02 19.74
C PHE A 34 -16.35 -5.51 18.48
N VAL A 35 -17.25 -4.54 18.63
CA VAL A 35 -17.87 -3.81 17.52
C VAL A 35 -17.07 -2.54 17.28
N PRO A 36 -16.38 -2.40 16.14
CA PRO A 36 -15.71 -1.16 15.82
C PRO A 36 -16.72 -0.01 15.74
N PRO A 37 -16.46 1.13 16.40
CA PRO A 37 -17.45 2.21 16.51
C PRO A 37 -18.00 2.68 15.17
N PHE A 38 -17.14 2.80 14.16
CA PHE A 38 -17.53 3.28 12.84
C PHE A 38 -18.18 2.22 11.95
N ILE A 39 -18.12 0.95 12.32
CA ILE A 39 -18.85 -0.15 11.67
C ILE A 39 -20.25 -0.30 12.27
N ALA A 40 -20.46 0.08 13.51
CA ALA A 40 -21.72 -0.10 14.23
C ALA A 40 -22.94 0.47 13.49
N SER A 41 -22.79 1.57 12.77
CA SER A 41 -23.86 2.20 11.98
C SER A 41 -24.36 1.34 10.82
N SER A 42 -23.57 0.39 10.33
CA SER A 42 -23.95 -0.52 9.23
C SER A 42 -24.61 -1.81 9.73
N MET A 43 -24.50 -2.15 11.02
CA MET A 43 -25.06 -3.38 11.59
C MET A 43 -26.58 -3.53 11.45
N PRO A 44 -27.41 -2.45 11.54
CA PRO A 44 -28.86 -2.56 11.28
C PRO A 44 -29.21 -3.11 9.90
N ASN A 45 -28.30 -2.98 8.93
CA ASN A 45 -28.51 -3.53 7.57
C ASN A 45 -28.55 -5.07 7.57
N MET A 46 -27.99 -5.73 8.56
CA MET A 46 -28.02 -7.19 8.67
C MET A 46 -29.46 -7.73 8.82
N VAL A 47 -30.31 -6.99 9.50
CA VAL A 47 -31.71 -7.37 9.77
C VAL A 47 -32.71 -6.66 8.85
N ASN A 48 -32.24 -5.83 7.92
CA ASN A 48 -33.08 -5.08 7.02
C ASN A 48 -33.69 -6.00 5.95
N VAL A 49 -34.95 -6.33 6.10
CA VAL A 49 -35.70 -7.21 5.20
C VAL A 49 -35.82 -6.69 3.76
N ASN A 50 -35.72 -5.38 3.56
CA ASN A 50 -35.76 -4.78 2.22
C ASN A 50 -34.49 -5.02 1.40
N LEU A 51 -33.38 -5.32 2.06
CA LEU A 51 -32.13 -5.69 1.41
C LEU A 51 -32.07 -7.19 1.08
N ASN A 52 -32.92 -7.99 1.69
CA ASN A 52 -33.00 -9.42 1.45
C ASN A 52 -33.77 -9.71 0.16
N ARG A 53 -33.08 -9.74 -0.97
CA ARG A 53 -33.68 -9.95 -2.30
C ARG A 53 -34.25 -11.37 -2.52
N SER A 54 -33.96 -12.32 -1.65
CA SER A 54 -34.36 -13.72 -1.85
C SER A 54 -35.71 -14.07 -1.24
N GLY A 55 -36.28 -13.20 -0.42
CA GLY A 55 -37.59 -13.48 0.25
C GLY A 55 -37.52 -14.65 1.24
N VAL A 56 -36.39 -15.26 1.44
CA VAL A 56 -36.12 -16.35 2.39
C VAL A 56 -35.54 -15.70 3.64
N GLY A 57 -36.15 -15.91 4.78
CA GLY A 57 -35.68 -15.36 6.06
C GLY A 57 -34.20 -15.64 6.31
N GLY A 58 -33.49 -14.63 6.77
CA GLY A 58 -32.05 -14.68 7.03
C GLY A 58 -31.49 -13.30 7.30
N SER A 59 -30.27 -13.21 7.81
CA SER A 59 -29.54 -11.95 7.94
C SER A 59 -28.77 -11.63 6.67
N ASN A 60 -28.66 -10.33 6.34
CA ASN A 60 -27.73 -9.88 5.31
C ASN A 60 -26.34 -9.80 5.90
N ALA A 61 -25.35 -10.46 5.30
CA ALA A 61 -23.96 -10.27 5.68
C ALA A 61 -23.53 -8.82 5.36
N ILE A 62 -22.84 -8.19 6.28
CA ILE A 62 -22.19 -6.89 6.05
C ILE A 62 -20.68 -7.11 6.02
N TYR A 63 -19.97 -6.24 5.32
CA TYR A 63 -18.52 -6.17 5.50
C TYR A 63 -18.26 -5.36 6.78
N GLY A 64 -17.63 -5.99 7.77
CA GLY A 64 -17.29 -5.35 9.03
C GLY A 64 -15.78 -5.32 9.24
N VAL A 65 -15.24 -6.33 9.93
CA VAL A 65 -13.80 -6.51 10.14
C VAL A 65 -13.29 -7.52 9.12
N ASP A 66 -13.00 -7.05 7.90
CA ASP A 66 -12.54 -7.87 6.77
C ASP A 66 -11.02 -7.75 6.55
N GLY A 67 -10.35 -6.84 7.27
CA GLY A 67 -8.90 -6.67 7.25
C GLY A 67 -8.19 -7.61 8.22
N SER A 68 -6.95 -8.00 7.89
CA SER A 68 -6.14 -8.85 8.77
C SER A 68 -5.61 -8.07 9.97
N VAL A 69 -5.90 -8.54 11.17
CA VAL A 69 -5.46 -7.92 12.41
C VAL A 69 -3.99 -8.18 12.70
N THR A 70 -3.34 -7.25 13.40
CA THR A 70 -1.93 -7.36 13.78
C THR A 70 -1.74 -7.02 15.25
N ALA A 71 -1.13 -7.93 16.00
CA ALA A 71 -0.75 -7.72 17.40
C ALA A 71 0.75 -7.45 17.53
N HIS A 72 1.13 -6.54 18.43
CA HIS A 72 2.52 -6.21 18.70
C HIS A 72 2.73 -5.77 20.15
N ASP A 73 3.85 -6.18 20.74
CA ASP A 73 4.23 -5.72 22.09
C ASP A 73 4.99 -4.38 21.98
N MET A 74 4.52 -3.38 22.70
CA MET A 74 5.10 -2.03 22.71
C MET A 74 5.45 -1.61 24.13
N PHE A 75 6.60 -0.94 24.29
CA PHE A 75 6.99 -0.31 25.55
C PHE A 75 6.78 1.20 25.45
N TYR A 76 5.61 1.66 25.88
CA TYR A 76 5.23 3.08 25.77
C TYR A 76 4.35 3.50 26.94
N LYS A 77 4.00 4.78 27.02
CA LYS A 77 3.06 5.31 27.98
C LYS A 77 1.66 5.36 27.35
N GLY A 78 0.80 4.42 27.71
CA GLY A 78 -0.59 4.40 27.28
C GLY A 78 -1.42 5.56 27.88
N PRO A 79 -2.67 5.77 27.41
CA PRO A 79 -3.50 6.90 27.84
C PRO A 79 -3.90 6.84 29.33
N TYR A 80 -3.86 5.67 29.94
CA TYR A 80 -4.21 5.48 31.34
C TYR A 80 -3.00 5.32 32.26
N ASP A 81 -1.78 5.40 31.73
CA ASP A 81 -0.56 5.13 32.48
C ASP A 81 0.11 6.39 33.01
N ASN A 82 0.80 6.24 34.15
CA ASN A 82 1.65 7.28 34.69
C ASN A 82 3.09 7.22 34.16
N LYS A 83 3.52 6.08 33.64
CA LYS A 83 4.88 5.81 33.15
C LYS A 83 4.83 4.85 31.96
N LYS A 84 5.96 4.69 31.24
CA LYS A 84 6.09 3.68 30.17
C LYS A 84 6.00 2.28 30.78
N GLU A 85 5.17 1.43 30.18
CA GLU A 85 5.00 0.01 30.51
C GLU A 85 4.88 -0.83 29.24
N TRP A 86 4.94 -2.15 29.39
CA TRP A 86 4.71 -3.05 28.26
C TRP A 86 3.22 -3.28 28.03
N HIS A 87 2.78 -3.03 26.81
CA HIS A 87 1.44 -3.26 26.31
C HIS A 87 1.45 -4.17 25.11
N THR A 88 0.43 -4.97 24.93
CA THR A 88 0.17 -5.68 23.68
C THR A 88 -0.95 -4.95 22.95
N ILE A 89 -0.63 -4.36 21.82
CA ILE A 89 -1.55 -3.57 21.01
C ILE A 89 -2.06 -4.42 19.84
N LEU A 90 -3.35 -4.35 19.56
CA LEU A 90 -4.02 -4.99 18.44
C LEU A 90 -4.55 -3.92 17.50
N MET A 91 -4.03 -3.87 16.28
CA MET A 91 -4.58 -3.03 15.21
C MET A 91 -5.55 -3.84 14.35
N VAL A 92 -6.72 -3.26 14.10
CA VAL A 92 -7.89 -3.91 13.50
C VAL A 92 -8.34 -3.12 12.29
N PRO A 93 -7.80 -3.39 11.09
CA PRO A 93 -8.26 -2.79 9.85
C PRO A 93 -9.66 -3.28 9.48
N TYR A 94 -10.46 -2.41 8.84
CA TYR A 94 -11.83 -2.77 8.47
C TYR A 94 -11.95 -3.50 7.13
N GLY A 95 -10.91 -3.48 6.28
CA GLY A 95 -10.97 -4.10 4.97
C GLY A 95 -12.09 -3.52 4.10
N ARG A 96 -13.00 -4.35 3.64
CA ARG A 96 -14.21 -3.91 2.93
C ARG A 96 -15.25 -3.21 3.81
N GLY A 97 -15.12 -3.35 5.12
CA GLY A 97 -16.01 -2.66 6.08
C GLY A 97 -15.83 -1.14 6.08
N GLY A 98 -14.71 -0.64 5.58
CA GLY A 98 -14.49 0.80 5.47
C GLY A 98 -13.03 1.20 5.32
N ALA A 99 -12.83 2.47 5.01
CA ALA A 99 -11.52 3.10 4.95
C ALA A 99 -11.09 3.56 6.36
N GLY A 100 -10.79 2.60 7.23
CA GLY A 100 -10.48 2.89 8.63
C GLY A 100 -9.96 1.70 9.40
N PHE A 101 -9.69 1.93 10.68
CA PHE A 101 -9.17 0.92 11.59
C PHE A 101 -9.46 1.29 13.04
N SER A 102 -9.43 0.29 13.92
CA SER A 102 -9.44 0.47 15.38
C SER A 102 -8.14 -0.03 15.99
N VAL A 103 -7.77 0.51 17.15
CA VAL A 103 -6.61 0.07 17.93
C VAL A 103 -7.06 -0.24 19.34
N LEU A 104 -6.73 -1.45 19.80
CA LEU A 104 -7.07 -1.97 21.12
C LEU A 104 -5.81 -2.27 21.90
N ASP A 105 -5.82 -2.01 23.20
CA ASP A 105 -4.90 -2.62 24.15
C ASP A 105 -5.48 -3.95 24.62
N ILE A 106 -4.78 -5.03 24.31
CA ILE A 106 -5.15 -6.39 24.64
C ILE A 106 -4.20 -7.00 25.67
N THR A 107 -3.47 -6.16 26.42
CA THR A 107 -2.54 -6.60 27.49
C THR A 107 -3.25 -7.48 28.50
N ASP A 108 -4.42 -7.08 28.94
CA ASP A 108 -5.36 -7.96 29.63
C ASP A 108 -6.25 -8.65 28.58
N ARG A 109 -6.09 -9.97 28.47
CA ARG A 109 -6.83 -10.78 27.51
C ARG A 109 -8.34 -10.73 27.72
N ASP A 110 -8.76 -10.68 28.97
CA ASP A 110 -10.17 -10.83 29.37
C ASP A 110 -10.87 -9.44 29.49
N ALA A 111 -10.10 -8.34 29.46
CA ALA A 111 -10.58 -6.96 29.53
C ALA A 111 -9.84 -6.03 28.55
N PRO A 112 -10.08 -6.17 27.24
CA PRO A 112 -9.46 -5.30 26.23
C PRO A 112 -9.93 -3.85 26.38
N MET A 113 -9.05 -2.90 26.10
CA MET A 113 -9.39 -1.47 26.12
C MET A 113 -9.33 -0.88 24.71
N HIS A 114 -10.34 -0.11 24.34
CA HIS A 114 -10.31 0.68 23.12
C HIS A 114 -9.38 1.88 23.31
N LEU A 115 -8.41 2.04 22.41
CA LEU A 115 -7.48 3.17 22.45
C LEU A 115 -7.96 4.28 21.52
N TYR A 116 -8.25 3.96 20.27
CA TYR A 116 -8.84 4.88 19.32
C TYR A 116 -9.32 4.15 18.05
N SER A 117 -10.15 4.84 17.26
CA SER A 117 -10.56 4.42 15.93
C SER A 117 -10.48 5.58 14.95
N VAL A 118 -10.12 5.29 13.71
CA VAL A 118 -10.03 6.26 12.62
C VAL A 118 -10.92 5.79 11.48
N LEU A 119 -11.66 6.72 10.87
CA LEU A 119 -12.43 6.48 9.64
C LEU A 119 -12.22 7.64 8.66
N ASN A 120 -11.88 7.32 7.44
CA ASN A 120 -11.94 8.23 6.31
C ASN A 120 -13.35 8.18 5.70
N ASP A 121 -14.15 9.20 5.91
CA ASP A 121 -15.47 9.33 5.30
C ASP A 121 -15.38 10.15 4.01
N GLY A 122 -15.22 9.45 2.89
CA GLY A 122 -15.14 10.07 1.57
C GLY A 122 -16.47 10.73 1.12
N ILE A 123 -17.59 10.39 1.73
CA ILE A 123 -18.90 11.00 1.41
C ILE A 123 -18.99 12.38 2.06
N GLN A 124 -18.63 12.47 3.32
CA GLN A 124 -18.63 13.73 4.05
C GLN A 124 -17.35 14.56 3.81
N THR A 125 -16.34 13.99 3.14
CA THR A 125 -15.02 14.59 2.97
C THR A 125 -14.37 14.96 4.31
N GLN A 126 -14.49 14.04 5.27
CA GLN A 126 -14.00 14.20 6.63
C GLN A 126 -13.27 12.94 7.10
N VAL A 127 -12.35 13.14 8.02
CA VAL A 127 -11.75 12.07 8.80
C VAL A 127 -12.32 12.13 10.21
N HIS A 128 -12.87 11.02 10.68
CA HIS A 128 -13.39 10.89 12.03
C HIS A 128 -12.41 10.10 12.90
N VAL A 129 -12.13 10.61 14.09
CA VAL A 129 -11.30 9.95 15.09
C VAL A 129 -12.09 9.84 16.39
N MET A 130 -12.24 8.63 16.89
CA MET A 130 -12.79 8.39 18.23
C MET A 130 -11.64 8.06 19.18
N ASP A 131 -11.52 8.78 20.27
CA ASP A 131 -10.51 8.55 21.29
C ASP A 131 -10.92 7.44 22.29
N HIS A 132 -10.06 7.17 23.26
CA HIS A 132 -10.27 6.18 24.32
C HIS A 132 -11.44 6.50 25.27
N ASN A 133 -11.89 7.76 25.33
CA ASN A 133 -13.05 8.19 26.11
C ASN A 133 -14.36 8.11 25.33
N GLY A 134 -14.31 7.72 24.05
CA GLY A 134 -15.46 7.71 23.16
C GLY A 134 -15.79 9.07 22.54
N THR A 135 -14.91 10.06 22.67
CA THR A 135 -15.10 11.38 22.05
C THR A 135 -14.75 11.29 20.56
N ILE A 136 -15.66 11.75 19.71
CA ILE A 136 -15.44 11.80 18.25
C ILE A 136 -15.02 13.22 17.87
N SER A 137 -13.88 13.33 17.21
CA SER A 137 -13.41 14.52 16.53
C SER A 137 -13.48 14.31 15.02
N SER A 138 -13.92 15.34 14.28
CA SER A 138 -14.03 15.31 12.83
C SER A 138 -13.13 16.37 12.21
N TYR A 139 -12.38 15.99 11.20
CA TYR A 139 -11.42 16.85 10.51
C TYR A 139 -11.74 16.89 9.03
N ASP A 140 -11.94 18.08 8.47
CA ASP A 140 -12.15 18.24 7.03
C ASP A 140 -10.90 17.83 6.25
N TYR A 141 -11.12 17.29 5.05
CA TYR A 141 -10.01 17.01 4.15
C TYR A 141 -9.18 18.25 3.91
N ILE A 142 -7.87 18.09 4.04
CA ILE A 142 -6.94 19.02 3.42
C ILE A 142 -6.99 18.71 1.93
N LYS A 143 -7.56 19.64 1.14
CA LYS A 143 -7.60 19.46 -0.29
C LYS A 143 -6.16 19.40 -0.81
N LYS A 144 -5.80 18.22 -1.29
CA LYS A 144 -4.59 17.82 -2.00
C LYS A 144 -3.37 18.77 -1.83
N ILE A 145 -2.34 18.29 -1.15
CA ILE A 145 -1.01 18.89 -1.24
C ILE A 145 -0.58 18.75 -2.70
N TYR A 146 -0.58 19.84 -3.41
CA TYR A 146 -0.03 19.84 -4.74
C TYR A 146 1.47 20.10 -4.62
N ASP A 147 2.29 19.10 -4.92
CA ASP A 147 3.58 19.39 -5.49
C ASP A 147 3.33 20.30 -6.69
N LEU A 148 4.01 21.43 -6.78
CA LEU A 148 3.76 22.39 -7.87
C LEU A 148 3.90 21.73 -9.24
N ALA A 149 4.76 20.75 -9.42
CA ALA A 149 4.87 20.00 -10.66
C ALA A 149 3.56 19.27 -10.98
N SER A 150 2.98 18.52 -10.04
CA SER A 150 1.72 17.81 -10.25
C SER A 150 0.50 18.74 -10.30
N PHE A 151 0.58 19.90 -9.64
CA PHE A 151 -0.47 20.91 -9.71
C PHE A 151 -0.57 21.55 -11.10
N PHE A 152 0.56 21.80 -11.76
CA PHE A 152 0.58 22.33 -13.13
C PHE A 152 0.05 21.33 -14.15
N GLU A 153 0.16 20.02 -13.90
CA GLU A 153 -0.39 18.98 -14.77
C GLU A 153 -1.91 18.84 -14.66
N SER A 154 -2.50 19.04 -13.48
CA SER A 154 -3.93 18.78 -13.23
C SER A 154 -4.81 20.03 -13.22
N ASN A 155 -4.26 21.22 -13.03
CA ASN A 155 -5.00 22.47 -12.93
C ASN A 155 -4.33 23.55 -13.77
N THR A 156 -5.12 24.34 -14.50
CA THR A 156 -4.60 25.45 -15.30
C THR A 156 -4.09 26.55 -14.36
N VAL A 157 -2.83 26.48 -13.97
CA VAL A 157 -2.13 27.61 -13.34
C VAL A 157 -1.50 28.46 -14.44
N ARG A 158 -1.91 29.69 -14.51
CA ARG A 158 -1.30 30.64 -15.45
C ARG A 158 -0.52 31.67 -14.68
N THR A 159 0.73 31.90 -15.05
CA THR A 159 1.47 33.08 -14.62
C THR A 159 1.00 34.27 -15.46
N ASN A 160 0.91 35.47 -14.87
CA ASN A 160 0.39 36.65 -15.55
C ASN A 160 1.21 37.13 -16.77
N ASN A 161 2.33 36.50 -17.09
CA ASN A 161 3.17 36.78 -18.26
C ASN A 161 3.24 35.56 -19.19
N SER A 162 2.15 35.28 -19.89
CA SER A 162 2.02 34.11 -20.76
C SER A 162 2.73 34.23 -22.12
N THR A 163 3.53 35.26 -22.35
CA THR A 163 4.07 35.55 -23.69
C THR A 163 5.55 35.25 -23.88
N ASP A 164 6.32 34.97 -22.82
CA ASP A 164 7.78 34.86 -22.93
C ASP A 164 8.38 33.59 -22.29
N PHE A 165 7.78 32.43 -22.53
CA PHE A 165 8.37 31.16 -22.09
C PHE A 165 9.30 30.61 -23.19
N THR A 166 10.56 30.97 -23.17
CA THR A 166 11.61 30.25 -23.89
C THR A 166 12.47 29.48 -22.89
N CYS A 167 12.11 28.24 -22.62
CA CYS A 167 12.96 27.31 -21.88
C CYS A 167 13.99 26.67 -22.81
N LYS A 168 15.25 26.65 -22.40
CA LYS A 168 16.26 25.80 -23.04
C LYS A 168 16.08 24.36 -22.57
N SER A 169 16.39 23.41 -23.43
CA SER A 169 16.18 21.98 -23.27
C SER A 169 17.06 21.29 -22.20
N ASP A 170 17.88 22.05 -21.47
CA ASP A 170 18.68 21.52 -20.39
C ASP A 170 18.05 21.81 -19.03
N GLU A 171 17.86 20.79 -18.23
CA GLU A 171 17.26 20.85 -16.89
C GLU A 171 18.03 21.74 -15.89
N SER A 172 19.17 22.28 -16.28
CA SER A 172 20.08 23.06 -15.42
C SER A 172 19.75 24.56 -15.38
N THR A 173 18.92 25.05 -16.31
CA THR A 173 18.65 26.50 -16.41
C THR A 173 17.20 26.79 -16.09
N ALA A 174 16.96 27.71 -15.12
CA ALA A 174 15.61 28.16 -14.76
C ALA A 174 14.87 28.76 -15.96
N CYS A 175 13.71 28.20 -16.28
CA CYS A 175 12.88 28.68 -17.38
C CYS A 175 12.26 30.04 -17.08
N GLN A 176 11.81 30.23 -15.84
CA GLN A 176 11.19 31.47 -15.38
C GLN A 176 11.34 31.68 -13.88
N GLN A 177 11.27 32.94 -13.47
CA GLN A 177 11.11 33.35 -12.08
C GLN A 177 9.75 34.01 -11.92
N SER A 178 8.96 33.59 -10.92
CA SER A 178 7.68 34.21 -10.60
C SER A 178 7.45 34.27 -9.11
N ASN A 179 6.78 35.33 -8.68
CA ASN A 179 6.25 35.48 -7.34
C ASN A 179 4.72 35.59 -7.33
N VAL A 180 4.07 35.48 -8.49
CA VAL A 180 2.62 35.62 -8.66
C VAL A 180 2.06 34.44 -9.41
N TRP A 181 1.01 33.82 -8.87
CA TRP A 181 0.27 32.72 -9.53
C TRP A 181 -1.22 32.97 -9.52
N THR A 182 -1.87 32.60 -10.60
CA THR A 182 -3.34 32.61 -10.70
C THR A 182 -3.85 31.19 -10.74
N LEU A 183 -4.65 30.80 -9.75
CA LEU A 183 -5.22 29.48 -9.59
C LEU A 183 -6.63 29.45 -10.19
N ASP A 184 -6.98 28.42 -10.94
CA ASP A 184 -8.35 28.17 -11.41
C ASP A 184 -9.27 27.68 -10.26
N VAL A 185 -9.17 28.32 -9.11
CA VAL A 185 -10.02 28.08 -7.94
C VAL A 185 -10.51 29.46 -7.47
N PRO A 186 -11.82 29.76 -7.57
CA PRO A 186 -12.33 31.05 -7.19
C PRO A 186 -12.47 31.21 -5.66
N ASN A 187 -12.47 32.46 -5.21
CA ASN A 187 -12.87 32.84 -3.86
C ASN A 187 -12.05 32.27 -2.70
N LEU A 188 -10.77 31.96 -2.90
CA LEU A 188 -9.88 31.63 -1.79
C LEU A 188 -9.52 32.88 -1.00
N SER A 189 -9.52 32.77 0.31
CA SER A 189 -8.95 33.73 1.25
C SER A 189 -7.55 33.31 1.70
N LYS A 190 -6.81 34.19 2.35
CA LYS A 190 -5.47 33.86 2.88
C LYS A 190 -5.51 32.72 3.91
N SER A 191 -6.62 32.57 4.64
CA SER A 191 -6.80 31.50 5.62
C SER A 191 -7.03 30.13 4.99
N ASP A 192 -7.39 30.09 3.69
CA ASP A 192 -7.64 28.86 2.95
C ASP A 192 -6.37 28.31 2.29
N VAL A 193 -5.28 29.07 2.35
CA VAL A 193 -4.02 28.77 1.65
C VAL A 193 -2.88 28.63 2.65
N SER A 194 -2.17 27.52 2.59
CA SER A 194 -0.90 27.31 3.30
C SER A 194 0.19 27.02 2.28
N ILE A 195 1.34 27.64 2.45
CA ILE A 195 2.48 27.50 1.54
C ILE A 195 3.66 26.96 2.32
N LEU A 196 4.27 25.88 1.82
CA LEU A 196 5.56 25.38 2.28
C LEU A 196 6.61 25.64 1.22
N ILE A 197 7.76 26.17 1.62
CA ILE A 197 8.94 26.31 0.75
C ILE A 197 10.09 25.60 1.47
N ASP A 198 10.71 24.64 0.81
CA ASP A 198 11.74 23.78 1.39
C ASP A 198 11.25 23.14 2.72
N ASP A 199 10.01 22.62 2.69
CA ASP A 199 9.31 21.99 3.82
C ASP A 199 9.09 22.91 5.04
N LYS A 200 9.24 24.23 4.87
CA LYS A 200 9.03 25.22 5.92
C LYS A 200 7.84 26.11 5.60
N PRO A 201 6.98 26.41 6.58
CA PRO A 201 5.86 27.31 6.39
C PRO A 201 6.32 28.69 5.89
N PHE A 202 5.73 29.14 4.79
CA PHE A 202 5.94 30.49 4.24
C PHE A 202 4.66 31.31 4.43
N THR A 203 4.74 32.37 5.22
CA THR A 203 3.57 33.17 5.64
C THR A 203 3.48 34.52 4.96
N ASN A 204 4.56 34.96 4.29
CA ASN A 204 4.63 36.29 3.68
C ASN A 204 4.08 36.29 2.24
N PHE A 205 2.77 36.10 2.12
CA PHE A 205 2.05 36.12 0.85
C PHE A 205 0.68 36.79 0.97
N THR A 206 0.13 37.21 -0.17
CA THR A 206 -1.23 37.72 -0.29
C THR A 206 -2.07 36.85 -1.20
N VAL A 207 -3.38 36.86 -0.94
CA VAL A 207 -4.39 36.14 -1.75
C VAL A 207 -5.46 37.15 -2.12
N LYS A 208 -5.82 37.22 -3.39
CA LYS A 208 -6.89 38.09 -3.88
C LYS A 208 -7.70 37.42 -5.01
N SER A 209 -8.93 37.85 -5.18
CA SER A 209 -9.76 37.45 -6.32
C SER A 209 -9.14 37.93 -7.64
N SER A 210 -9.21 37.09 -8.64
CA SER A 210 -8.69 37.31 -9.98
C SER A 210 -9.58 36.64 -11.03
N THR A 211 -9.19 36.71 -12.28
CA THR A 211 -9.85 36.01 -13.37
C THR A 211 -8.84 35.37 -14.31
N ILE A 212 -9.19 34.24 -14.89
CA ILE A 212 -8.44 33.63 -16.00
C ILE A 212 -9.29 33.66 -17.26
N THR A 213 -8.64 33.88 -18.39
CA THR A 213 -9.28 33.78 -19.72
C THR A 213 -8.90 32.45 -20.33
N ILE A 214 -9.91 31.64 -20.63
CA ILE A 214 -9.77 30.35 -21.30
C ILE A 214 -10.05 30.60 -22.78
N PRO A 215 -9.05 30.46 -23.68
CA PRO A 215 -9.27 30.61 -25.11
C PRO A 215 -10.22 29.54 -25.63
N ALA A 216 -10.98 29.87 -26.65
CA ALA A 216 -11.80 28.89 -27.34
C ALA A 216 -10.92 27.82 -28.00
N PRO A 217 -11.37 26.55 -28.08
CA PRO A 217 -10.64 25.52 -28.80
C PRO A 217 -10.33 25.94 -30.27
N PRO A 218 -9.16 25.64 -30.80
CA PRO A 218 -8.81 25.95 -32.15
C PRO A 218 -9.84 25.38 -33.15
N GLY A 219 -10.41 26.22 -34.01
CA GLY A 219 -11.39 25.81 -35.03
C GLY A 219 -12.86 25.76 -34.55
N SER A 220 -13.18 26.08 -33.30
CA SER A 220 -14.56 26.01 -32.80
C SER A 220 -15.42 27.24 -33.10
N GLY A 221 -14.84 28.35 -33.59
CA GLY A 221 -15.56 29.62 -33.77
C GLY A 221 -16.10 30.26 -32.47
N GLY A 222 -15.78 29.66 -31.31
CA GLY A 222 -16.22 30.14 -29.99
C GLY A 222 -15.41 31.36 -29.53
N GLN A 223 -15.99 32.12 -28.57
CA GLN A 223 -15.27 33.20 -27.91
C GLN A 223 -14.50 32.70 -26.68
N ALA A 224 -13.42 33.37 -26.32
CA ALA A 224 -12.69 33.13 -25.08
C ALA A 224 -13.62 33.36 -23.87
N GLN A 225 -13.58 32.44 -22.89
CA GLN A 225 -14.38 32.53 -21.68
C GLN A 225 -13.54 33.07 -20.52
N THR A 226 -14.07 34.03 -19.79
CA THR A 226 -13.45 34.53 -18.56
C THR A 226 -14.05 33.80 -17.36
N LYS A 227 -13.22 33.21 -16.52
CA LYS A 227 -13.60 32.45 -15.34
C LYS A 227 -12.99 33.09 -14.08
N ALA A 228 -13.76 33.08 -12.99
CA ALA A 228 -13.25 33.55 -11.69
C ALA A 228 -12.11 32.67 -11.21
N ALA A 229 -11.09 33.29 -10.63
CA ALA A 229 -9.86 32.66 -10.20
C ALA A 229 -9.34 33.33 -8.91
N THR A 230 -8.29 32.79 -8.32
CA THR A 230 -7.61 33.37 -7.17
C THR A 230 -6.14 33.62 -7.54
N GLU A 231 -5.63 34.80 -7.20
CA GLU A 231 -4.22 35.15 -7.36
C GLU A 231 -3.51 35.08 -6.02
N ILE A 232 -2.37 34.41 -6.00
CA ILE A 232 -1.45 34.32 -4.86
C ILE A 232 -0.16 35.04 -5.23
N THR A 233 0.26 36.00 -4.39
CA THR A 233 1.52 36.74 -4.57
C THR A 233 2.43 36.47 -3.37
N LEU A 234 3.63 35.93 -3.60
CA LEU A 234 4.68 35.84 -2.60
C LEU A 234 5.38 37.19 -2.44
N ILE A 235 5.55 37.61 -1.19
CA ILE A 235 6.21 38.85 -0.86
C ILE A 235 7.67 38.54 -0.50
N ASN A 236 8.60 39.21 -1.19
CA ASN A 236 10.06 39.05 -1.01
C ASN A 236 10.55 37.59 -1.29
N LYS A 237 9.83 36.83 -2.08
CA LYS A 237 10.24 35.51 -2.52
C LYS A 237 9.87 35.32 -3.98
N THR A 238 10.81 34.81 -4.75
CA THR A 238 10.63 34.47 -6.16
C THR A 238 11.00 33.00 -6.31
N LEU A 239 10.16 32.23 -6.99
CA LEU A 239 10.45 30.82 -7.31
C LEU A 239 10.97 30.69 -8.72
N LYS A 240 11.81 29.70 -8.91
CA LYS A 240 12.36 29.31 -10.21
C LYS A 240 11.67 28.05 -10.69
N PHE A 241 11.30 28.03 -11.95
CA PHE A 241 10.69 26.90 -12.62
C PHE A 241 11.65 26.33 -13.64
N TYR A 242 11.72 25.02 -13.71
CA TYR A 242 12.59 24.25 -14.61
C TYR A 242 11.73 23.27 -15.41
N GLY A 243 12.11 22.95 -16.66
CA GLY A 243 11.44 21.92 -17.45
C GLY A 243 11.60 22.13 -18.95
N SER A 244 11.28 21.11 -19.74
CA SER A 244 11.18 21.22 -21.19
C SER A 244 9.91 22.00 -21.56
N ASP A 245 10.01 22.92 -22.50
CA ASP A 245 8.94 23.84 -22.87
C ASP A 245 7.88 23.22 -23.80
N PRO A 246 6.80 22.61 -23.29
CA PRO A 246 5.65 22.26 -24.11
C PRO A 246 4.73 23.46 -24.38
N CYS A 247 4.97 24.61 -23.72
CA CYS A 247 4.12 25.80 -23.84
C CYS A 247 4.52 26.73 -24.98
N ALA A 248 5.74 26.62 -25.53
CA ALA A 248 6.20 27.46 -26.63
C ALA A 248 5.40 27.29 -27.92
N SER A 249 4.83 26.10 -28.13
CA SER A 249 4.06 25.78 -29.34
C SER A 249 2.54 25.87 -29.16
N ASN A 250 2.04 25.94 -27.92
CA ASN A 250 0.60 26.06 -27.67
C ASN A 250 0.31 26.69 -26.30
N PRO A 251 -0.03 27.99 -26.24
CA PRO A 251 -0.28 28.72 -25.00
C PRO A 251 -1.49 28.20 -24.19
N ASN A 252 -2.21 27.22 -24.71
CA ASN A 252 -3.38 26.61 -24.08
C ASN A 252 -3.11 25.24 -23.47
N THR A 253 -1.88 24.73 -23.55
CA THR A 253 -1.49 23.45 -22.97
C THR A 253 -0.94 23.68 -21.56
N ALA A 254 -1.25 22.79 -20.60
CA ALA A 254 -0.63 22.80 -19.29
C ALA A 254 0.88 22.62 -19.45
N CYS A 255 1.66 23.49 -18.81
CA CYS A 255 3.11 23.45 -18.87
C CYS A 255 3.64 22.48 -17.83
N ASN A 256 4.43 21.49 -18.22
CA ASN A 256 5.16 20.62 -17.30
C ASN A 256 6.38 21.35 -16.73
N LEU A 257 6.14 22.24 -15.78
CA LEU A 257 7.19 22.97 -15.08
C LEU A 257 7.40 22.33 -13.71
N SER A 258 8.60 21.85 -13.43
CA SER A 258 8.97 21.45 -12.08
C SER A 258 9.49 22.65 -11.29
N SER A 259 8.96 22.89 -10.09
CA SER A 259 9.59 23.79 -9.12
C SER A 259 10.32 22.96 -8.07
N SER A 260 11.53 23.36 -7.72
CA SER A 260 12.17 22.76 -6.56
C SER A 260 11.48 23.26 -5.28
N ASN A 261 10.88 22.35 -4.52
CA ASN A 261 10.57 22.47 -3.10
C ASN A 261 9.49 23.47 -2.66
N MET A 262 8.41 23.64 -3.42
CA MET A 262 7.24 24.34 -2.91
C MET A 262 6.01 23.45 -2.91
N ALA A 263 5.30 23.38 -1.78
CA ALA A 263 4.00 22.78 -1.65
C ALA A 263 2.94 23.85 -1.37
N LEU A 264 1.84 23.81 -2.09
CA LEU A 264 0.70 24.68 -1.91
C LEU A 264 -0.48 23.86 -1.39
N HIS A 265 -0.99 24.25 -0.23
CA HIS A 265 -2.15 23.60 0.40
C HIS A 265 -3.36 24.53 0.27
N ILE A 266 -4.46 24.03 -0.24
CA ILE A 266 -5.72 24.73 -0.31
C ILE A 266 -6.74 24.01 0.55
N LYS A 267 -7.37 24.70 1.50
CA LYS A 267 -8.46 24.14 2.30
C LYS A 267 -9.72 23.99 1.44
N PRO A 268 -10.48 22.88 1.56
CA PRO A 268 -11.79 22.77 0.96
C PRO A 268 -12.78 23.67 1.68
N GLY A 269 -13.44 24.55 0.93
CA GLY A 269 -14.67 25.25 1.32
C GLY A 269 -14.61 26.09 2.59
N SER A 270 -14.23 27.36 2.47
CA SER A 270 -14.19 28.37 3.53
C SER A 270 -15.53 28.75 4.17
N ALA A 271 -16.62 28.02 3.88
CA ALA A 271 -17.96 28.35 4.38
C ALA A 271 -18.38 27.60 5.65
N GLN A 272 -17.54 26.72 6.20
CA GLN A 272 -17.86 26.00 7.44
C GLN A 272 -17.02 26.50 8.60
N THR A 273 -17.62 27.37 9.38
CA THR A 273 -17.12 27.79 10.68
C THR A 273 -17.15 26.61 11.65
N GLY A 274 -15.97 26.17 12.11
CA GLY A 274 -15.85 25.29 13.26
C GLY A 274 -15.11 23.97 13.09
N VAL A 275 -14.60 23.63 11.92
CA VAL A 275 -13.82 22.40 11.71
C VAL A 275 -12.35 22.74 11.57
N LEU A 276 -11.52 22.14 12.42
CA LEU A 276 -10.08 22.28 12.40
C LEU A 276 -9.50 21.32 11.34
N SER A 277 -8.93 21.84 10.25
CA SER A 277 -8.08 21.04 9.39
C SER A 277 -6.76 20.76 10.12
N GLN A 278 -6.46 19.50 10.36
CA GLN A 278 -5.22 19.08 11.03
C GLN A 278 -4.44 18.17 10.08
N PRO A 279 -3.23 18.58 9.64
CA PRO A 279 -2.37 17.75 8.78
C PRO A 279 -2.09 16.38 9.38
N GLU A 280 -2.07 16.28 10.69
CA GLU A 280 -1.86 15.05 11.44
C GLU A 280 -2.95 13.99 11.20
N TYR A 281 -4.08 14.35 10.63
CA TYR A 281 -5.20 13.45 10.33
C TYR A 281 -5.58 13.44 8.85
N ASP A 282 -4.64 13.73 7.95
CA ASP A 282 -4.92 13.68 6.51
C ASP A 282 -4.96 12.24 5.99
N TYR A 283 -6.02 11.52 6.35
CA TYR A 283 -6.35 10.19 5.83
C TYR A 283 -7.26 10.26 4.59
N SER A 284 -7.36 11.40 3.91
CA SER A 284 -8.26 11.61 2.76
C SER A 284 -8.05 10.63 1.62
N GLU A 285 -6.85 10.06 1.51
CA GLU A 285 -6.51 9.05 0.49
C GLU A 285 -6.38 7.63 1.05
N LEU A 286 -6.86 7.39 2.27
CA LEU A 286 -7.01 6.04 2.79
C LEU A 286 -8.22 5.37 2.15
N GLY A 287 -8.01 4.23 1.50
CA GLY A 287 -9.05 3.38 0.95
C GLY A 287 -9.48 2.26 1.88
N GLY A 288 -10.21 1.27 1.36
CA GLY A 288 -10.57 0.08 2.12
C GLY A 288 -9.32 -0.63 2.66
N THR A 289 -9.21 -0.78 3.97
CA THR A 289 -7.98 -1.15 4.68
C THR A 289 -7.71 -2.65 4.69
N TRP A 290 -7.46 -3.23 3.51
CA TRP A 290 -7.12 -4.66 3.38
C TRP A 290 -5.67 -4.98 3.77
N SER A 291 -4.79 -4.01 3.65
CA SER A 291 -3.38 -4.16 3.99
C SER A 291 -3.21 -4.48 5.48
N SER A 292 -2.58 -5.61 5.80
CA SER A 292 -2.23 -5.93 7.19
C SER A 292 -1.12 -4.98 7.66
N PRO A 293 -1.33 -4.25 8.74
CA PRO A 293 -0.31 -3.35 9.28
C PRO A 293 0.95 -4.11 9.71
N ARG A 294 2.11 -3.48 9.56
CA ARG A 294 3.37 -3.92 10.15
C ARG A 294 3.78 -2.91 11.20
N ILE A 295 3.93 -3.35 12.44
CA ILE A 295 4.28 -2.47 13.56
C ILE A 295 5.77 -2.61 13.80
N ILE A 296 6.47 -1.48 13.80
CA ILE A 296 7.90 -1.39 14.08
C ILE A 296 8.20 -0.19 14.97
N ARG A 297 9.39 -0.18 15.53
CA ARG A 297 9.99 1.00 16.14
C ARG A 297 10.93 1.66 15.15
N MET A 298 10.79 2.97 14.92
CA MET A 298 11.59 3.70 13.93
C MET A 298 12.14 5.01 14.49
N PRO A 299 13.24 5.55 13.90
CA PRO A 299 13.79 6.85 14.26
C PRO A 299 12.77 7.97 14.06
N ASN A 300 12.63 8.84 15.04
CA ASN A 300 11.68 9.95 14.99
C ASN A 300 12.24 11.18 14.24
N LYS A 301 13.55 11.40 14.30
CA LYS A 301 14.20 12.61 13.76
C LYS A 301 14.86 12.44 12.38
N GLY A 302 14.74 11.27 11.79
CA GLY A 302 15.22 11.01 10.42
C GLY A 302 16.69 10.63 10.30
N PRO A 303 17.31 10.87 9.14
CA PRO A 303 18.66 10.43 8.85
C PRO A 303 19.70 10.99 9.82
N GLY A 304 20.52 10.10 10.37
CA GLY A 304 21.57 10.44 11.32
C GLY A 304 21.11 10.61 12.76
N ASP A 305 19.86 10.35 13.05
CA ASP A 305 19.38 10.23 14.42
C ASP A 305 20.02 9.02 15.12
N ASN A 306 20.72 9.28 16.23
CA ASN A 306 21.40 8.25 17.02
C ASN A 306 20.75 8.08 18.40
N ASN A 307 19.68 8.79 18.70
CA ASN A 307 18.99 8.71 19.98
C ASN A 307 17.93 7.61 19.95
N LEU A 308 18.20 6.47 20.59
CA LEU A 308 17.27 5.35 20.70
C LEU A 308 16.01 5.66 21.54
N GLU A 309 16.12 6.62 22.46
CA GLU A 309 15.01 6.95 23.36
C GLU A 309 13.88 7.71 22.65
N ASP A 310 14.22 8.40 21.56
CA ASP A 310 13.27 9.15 20.75
C ASP A 310 12.54 8.29 19.71
N ASP A 311 12.98 7.04 19.48
CA ASP A 311 12.32 6.16 18.51
C ASP A 311 10.87 5.92 18.89
N ILE A 312 10.00 5.92 17.88
CA ILE A 312 8.55 5.77 18.03
C ILE A 312 8.05 4.45 17.44
N TYR A 313 6.98 3.90 18.03
CA TYR A 313 6.25 2.81 17.41
C TYR A 313 5.27 3.35 16.37
N VAL A 314 5.35 2.77 15.20
CA VAL A 314 4.46 3.09 14.08
C VAL A 314 3.86 1.84 13.46
N ALA A 315 2.64 1.97 12.95
CA ALA A 315 2.04 0.99 12.07
C ALA A 315 2.20 1.43 10.62
N ILE A 316 2.73 0.54 9.78
CA ILE A 316 2.97 0.75 8.36
C ILE A 316 2.00 -0.14 7.59
N MET A 317 1.19 0.47 6.71
CA MET A 317 0.24 -0.26 5.87
C MET A 317 0.12 0.39 4.49
N GLY A 318 -0.30 -0.36 3.49
CA GLY A 318 -0.73 0.21 2.22
C GLY A 318 -1.96 1.09 2.40
N GLY A 319 -2.13 2.06 1.54
CA GLY A 319 -3.30 2.95 1.53
C GLY A 319 -4.64 2.23 1.30
N GLY A 320 -4.58 0.94 0.98
CA GLY A 320 -5.75 0.08 0.86
C GLY A 320 -6.32 0.04 -0.56
N TYR A 321 -7.60 -0.31 -0.67
CA TYR A 321 -8.31 -0.41 -1.94
C TYR A 321 -9.11 0.86 -2.21
N GLY A 322 -8.80 1.54 -3.29
CA GLY A 322 -9.44 2.80 -3.68
C GLY A 322 -10.28 2.68 -4.95
N VAL A 323 -10.96 3.77 -5.28
CA VAL A 323 -11.76 3.88 -6.50
C VAL A 323 -10.88 4.37 -7.65
N GLN A 324 -11.12 3.84 -8.84
CA GLN A 324 -10.42 4.24 -10.07
C GLN A 324 -10.44 5.76 -10.27
N ASN A 325 -9.31 6.33 -10.66
CA ASN A 325 -9.10 7.76 -10.91
C ASN A 325 -9.26 8.69 -9.69
N SER A 326 -9.09 8.20 -8.48
CA SER A 326 -9.28 9.02 -7.27
C SER A 326 -8.01 9.28 -6.46
N GLY A 327 -6.90 8.59 -6.72
CA GLY A 327 -5.70 8.58 -5.86
C GLY A 327 -5.89 7.88 -4.52
N VAL A 328 -7.13 7.60 -4.14
CA VAL A 328 -7.47 6.89 -2.89
C VAL A 328 -6.87 5.49 -2.90
N GLY A 329 -6.15 5.14 -1.85
CA GLY A 329 -5.46 3.85 -1.72
C GLY A 329 -4.05 3.81 -2.34
N SER A 330 -3.62 4.86 -3.07
CA SER A 330 -2.36 4.88 -3.81
C SER A 330 -1.20 5.43 -2.98
N ASN A 331 -1.02 4.92 -1.77
CA ASN A 331 -0.02 5.45 -0.84
C ASN A 331 0.48 4.38 0.15
N LEU A 332 1.58 4.68 0.81
CA LEU A 332 2.02 4.05 2.04
C LEU A 332 1.60 4.93 3.21
N THR A 333 0.79 4.38 4.11
CA THR A 333 0.29 5.06 5.30
C THR A 333 1.11 4.63 6.52
N ILE A 334 1.62 5.58 7.29
CA ILE A 334 2.40 5.38 8.52
C ILE A 334 1.68 6.07 9.66
N VAL A 335 1.19 5.30 10.63
CA VAL A 335 0.40 5.77 11.78
C VAL A 335 1.27 5.76 13.03
N ASN A 336 1.27 6.86 13.78
CA ASN A 336 1.92 6.91 15.09
C ASN A 336 1.05 6.18 16.12
N LEU A 337 1.63 5.23 16.83
CA LEU A 337 0.93 4.42 17.83
C LEU A 337 1.17 4.89 19.28
N GLU A 338 2.11 5.80 19.50
CA GLU A 338 2.49 6.26 20.84
C GLU A 338 1.87 7.59 21.24
N ASP A 339 1.37 8.38 20.28
CA ASP A 339 0.86 9.72 20.57
C ASP A 339 -0.52 9.62 21.23
N THR A 340 -0.54 9.76 22.56
CA THR A 340 -1.78 9.73 23.36
C THR A 340 -2.49 11.10 23.41
N THR A 341 -1.81 12.17 23.00
CA THR A 341 -2.41 13.51 22.88
C THR A 341 -3.20 13.64 21.59
N PHE A 342 -2.68 13.04 20.52
CA PHE A 342 -3.31 13.00 19.21
C PHE A 342 -3.47 11.52 18.77
N PRO A 343 -4.41 10.77 19.37
CA PRO A 343 -4.57 9.35 19.11
C PRO A 343 -4.92 9.13 17.63
N GLY A 344 -4.23 8.20 16.99
CA GLY A 344 -4.39 7.91 15.57
C GLY A 344 -3.74 8.93 14.64
N LYS A 345 -2.83 9.76 15.14
CA LYS A 345 -2.04 10.69 14.34
C LYS A 345 -1.34 9.98 13.18
N LEU A 346 -1.47 10.56 12.00
CA LEU A 346 -0.72 10.16 10.82
C LEU A 346 0.74 10.66 10.95
N GLU A 347 1.68 9.73 11.04
CA GLU A 347 3.10 10.10 11.05
C GLU A 347 3.56 10.55 9.66
N LYS A 348 3.18 9.79 8.63
CA LYS A 348 3.45 10.13 7.24
C LYS A 348 2.53 9.36 6.29
N ARG A 349 2.13 10.02 5.22
CA ARG A 349 1.62 9.42 3.99
C ARG A 349 2.63 9.63 2.88
N ILE A 350 2.94 8.58 2.14
CA ILE A 350 3.85 8.65 0.99
C ILE A 350 3.05 8.23 -0.23
N ASP A 351 2.68 9.21 -1.06
CA ASP A 351 1.90 8.97 -2.27
C ASP A 351 2.78 8.32 -3.34
N ILE A 352 2.24 7.32 -4.04
CA ILE A 352 2.90 6.59 -5.13
C ILE A 352 2.14 6.68 -6.44
N GLU A 353 1.09 7.49 -6.46
CA GLU A 353 0.30 7.75 -7.66
C GLU A 353 1.21 8.31 -8.74
N ASP A 354 1.22 7.68 -9.93
CA ASP A 354 1.66 8.32 -11.15
C ASP A 354 0.41 8.66 -11.95
N MET A 355 0.20 9.94 -12.21
CA MET A 355 -0.97 10.49 -12.89
C MET A 355 -1.02 10.14 -14.39
N LEU A 356 -0.46 9.03 -14.80
CA LEU A 356 -0.51 8.56 -16.17
C LEU A 356 -1.92 8.06 -16.49
N THR A 357 -2.49 8.72 -17.40
CA THR A 357 -3.88 8.99 -17.78
C THR A 357 -4.72 7.81 -18.27
N ASN A 358 -4.30 6.56 -18.25
CA ASN A 358 -5.07 5.47 -18.89
C ASN A 358 -5.42 4.34 -17.98
N ASP A 359 -5.26 4.54 -16.65
CA ASP A 359 -4.88 3.38 -15.99
C ASP A 359 -5.75 3.09 -14.80
N ILE A 360 -5.51 2.02 -14.30
CA ILE A 360 -5.86 1.40 -13.08
C ILE A 360 -5.32 2.27 -11.95
N VAL A 361 -6.07 2.33 -10.91
CA VAL A 361 -5.63 2.94 -9.66
C VAL A 361 -4.37 2.26 -9.14
N ASN A 362 -3.39 3.02 -8.69
CA ASN A 362 -2.21 2.52 -7.98
C ASN A 362 -2.51 2.06 -6.54
N SER A 363 -3.73 1.62 -6.28
CA SER A 363 -4.14 1.14 -4.97
C SER A 363 -3.22 0.05 -4.43
N THR A 364 -3.03 0.04 -3.12
CA THR A 364 -2.10 -0.83 -2.40
C THR A 364 -2.84 -1.71 -1.38
N PRO A 365 -3.67 -2.67 -1.85
CA PRO A 365 -4.41 -3.56 -0.95
C PRO A 365 -3.50 -4.60 -0.27
N GLY A 366 -2.36 -4.92 -0.85
CA GLY A 366 -1.37 -5.85 -0.30
C GLY A 366 -0.66 -5.28 0.93
N SER A 367 -0.23 -6.16 1.82
CA SER A 367 0.56 -5.77 3.00
C SER A 367 2.01 -5.48 2.60
N PRO A 368 2.64 -4.46 3.19
CA PRO A 368 4.04 -4.17 2.91
C PRO A 368 4.97 -5.25 3.47
N VAL A 369 6.07 -5.48 2.78
CA VAL A 369 7.24 -6.20 3.29
C VAL A 369 8.12 -5.19 4.01
N VAL A 370 8.35 -5.40 5.30
CA VAL A 370 9.12 -4.50 6.16
C VAL A 370 10.38 -5.22 6.61
N ILE A 371 11.55 -4.72 6.22
CA ILE A 371 12.85 -5.31 6.51
C ILE A 371 13.60 -4.41 7.47
N THR A 372 13.76 -4.87 8.71
CA THR A 372 14.59 -4.24 9.74
C THR A 372 16.04 -4.69 9.62
N ALA A 373 16.93 -4.08 10.39
CA ALA A 373 18.36 -4.45 10.42
C ALA A 373 18.58 -5.93 10.80
N ASP A 374 19.62 -6.52 10.23
CA ASP A 374 20.12 -7.86 10.58
C ASP A 374 21.58 -7.75 11.03
N THR A 375 21.78 -7.52 12.31
CA THR A 375 23.12 -7.34 12.90
C THR A 375 23.98 -8.60 12.77
N ALA A 376 23.37 -9.78 12.70
CA ALA A 376 24.09 -11.03 12.47
C ALA A 376 24.78 -11.07 11.09
N ARG A 377 24.28 -10.27 10.15
CA ARG A 377 24.85 -10.09 8.81
C ARG A 377 25.66 -8.80 8.66
N GLY A 378 25.88 -8.08 9.76
CA GLY A 378 26.57 -6.80 9.73
C GLY A 378 25.76 -5.65 9.14
N ILE A 379 24.44 -5.80 9.09
CA ILE A 379 23.51 -4.76 8.66
C ILE A 379 22.99 -4.06 9.91
N ASP A 380 23.38 -2.82 10.08
CA ASP A 380 23.07 -2.02 11.28
C ASP A 380 22.49 -0.66 10.89
N PHE A 381 21.17 -0.60 10.87
CA PHE A 381 20.38 0.64 10.78
C PHE A 381 19.17 0.55 11.71
N ARG A 382 18.63 1.67 12.15
CA ARG A 382 17.34 1.71 12.85
C ARG A 382 16.22 2.02 11.88
N GLY A 383 15.01 1.56 12.19
CA GLY A 383 13.87 1.63 11.29
C GLY A 383 13.85 0.49 10.28
N ALA A 384 13.37 0.73 9.08
CA ALA A 384 13.19 -0.31 8.08
C ALA A 384 13.34 0.19 6.63
N LEU A 385 13.68 -0.75 5.75
CA LEU A 385 13.37 -0.65 4.33
C LEU A 385 12.02 -1.32 4.09
N VAL A 386 11.13 -0.63 3.39
CA VAL A 386 9.77 -1.11 3.13
C VAL A 386 9.59 -1.32 1.65
N TYR A 387 8.94 -2.42 1.28
CA TYR A 387 8.62 -2.75 -0.11
C TYR A 387 7.14 -3.02 -0.23
N MET A 388 6.51 -2.44 -1.25
CA MET A 388 5.07 -2.57 -1.46
C MET A 388 4.76 -2.71 -2.95
N SER A 389 3.79 -3.56 -3.25
CA SER A 389 3.22 -3.68 -4.60
C SER A 389 1.89 -2.93 -4.69
N ASP A 390 1.53 -2.49 -5.88
CA ASP A 390 0.26 -1.85 -6.18
C ASP A 390 -0.51 -2.54 -7.32
N LEU A 391 -1.75 -2.11 -7.54
CA LEU A 391 -2.59 -2.69 -8.59
C LEU A 391 -2.06 -2.42 -10.00
N GLU A 392 -1.25 -1.40 -10.20
CA GLU A 392 -0.57 -1.16 -11.48
C GLU A 392 0.61 -2.12 -11.73
N GLY A 393 0.88 -3.01 -10.78
CA GLY A 393 1.97 -3.96 -10.87
C GLY A 393 3.34 -3.32 -10.70
N LYS A 394 3.41 -2.21 -9.96
CA LYS A 394 4.69 -1.63 -9.52
C LYS A 394 5.12 -2.26 -8.21
N ILE A 395 6.42 -2.32 -8.01
CA ILE A 395 7.04 -2.61 -6.72
C ILE A 395 7.87 -1.40 -6.34
N THR A 396 7.48 -0.74 -5.26
CA THR A 396 8.12 0.47 -4.74
C THR A 396 8.85 0.17 -3.43
N LYS A 397 10.06 0.72 -3.30
CA LYS A 397 10.91 0.68 -2.11
C LYS A 397 10.85 2.01 -1.41
N PHE A 398 10.75 2.00 -0.08
CA PHE A 398 10.71 3.20 0.77
C PHE A 398 11.82 3.14 1.81
N ASN A 399 12.36 4.30 2.15
CA ASN A 399 13.37 4.48 3.18
C ASN A 399 12.77 4.98 4.49
N LEU A 400 12.72 4.13 5.49
CA LEU A 400 12.33 4.50 6.86
C LEU A 400 13.51 4.27 7.83
N THR A 401 14.75 4.42 7.34
CA THR A 401 15.96 4.19 8.12
C THR A 401 16.61 5.48 8.59
N ASN A 402 17.48 5.40 9.60
CA ASN A 402 18.30 6.52 10.04
C ASN A 402 19.60 6.67 9.23
N ASN A 403 19.79 5.96 8.12
CA ASN A 403 20.97 6.07 7.28
C ASN A 403 21.12 7.49 6.71
N ARG A 404 22.33 8.04 6.77
CA ARG A 404 22.63 9.40 6.32
C ARG A 404 22.82 9.51 4.81
N ASN A 405 23.31 8.46 4.19
CA ASN A 405 23.60 8.43 2.77
C ASN A 405 23.33 7.04 2.17
N ASP A 406 23.33 6.96 0.86
CA ASP A 406 23.01 5.79 0.06
C ASP A 406 24.19 4.83 -0.17
N GLY A 407 25.27 4.94 0.61
CA GLY A 407 26.50 4.19 0.41
C GLY A 407 27.39 4.73 -0.72
N THR A 408 26.94 5.67 -1.53
CA THR A 408 27.74 6.39 -2.54
C THR A 408 28.10 7.81 -2.12
N GLY A 409 27.55 8.27 -0.99
CA GLY A 409 27.74 9.62 -0.47
C GLY A 409 26.58 10.58 -0.75
N LYS A 410 25.54 10.17 -1.52
CA LYS A 410 24.33 10.95 -1.69
C LYS A 410 23.53 10.95 -0.38
N ALA A 411 23.17 12.13 0.09
CA ALA A 411 22.34 12.30 1.29
C ALA A 411 20.96 11.66 1.08
N LEU A 412 20.50 10.91 2.08
CA LEU A 412 19.17 10.33 2.13
C LEU A 412 18.22 11.20 2.94
N LYS A 413 16.94 11.12 2.61
CA LYS A 413 15.85 11.62 3.42
C LYS A 413 15.04 10.44 3.93
N MET A 414 14.49 10.57 5.13
CA MET A 414 13.45 9.67 5.59
C MET A 414 12.23 9.84 4.68
N TYR A 415 11.57 8.73 4.37
CA TYR A 415 10.42 8.66 3.47
C TYR A 415 10.72 8.82 1.97
N ASP A 416 12.00 8.80 1.55
CA ASP A 416 12.33 8.67 0.13
C ASP A 416 11.74 7.37 -0.42
N SER A 417 11.27 7.42 -1.68
CA SER A 417 10.70 6.26 -2.36
C SER A 417 11.28 6.10 -3.77
N THR A 418 11.37 4.86 -4.24
CA THR A 418 11.85 4.54 -5.58
C THR A 418 11.15 3.29 -6.12
N THR A 419 10.76 3.30 -7.40
CA THR A 419 10.16 2.14 -8.04
C THR A 419 11.23 1.20 -8.55
N LEU A 420 11.21 -0.05 -8.08
CA LEU A 420 12.15 -1.10 -8.51
C LEU A 420 11.71 -1.78 -9.81
N PHE A 421 10.40 -2.00 -9.95
CA PHE A 421 9.83 -2.83 -11.01
C PHE A 421 8.45 -2.34 -11.44
N LYS A 422 8.14 -2.54 -12.73
CA LYS A 422 6.81 -2.32 -13.32
C LYS A 422 6.41 -3.53 -14.17
N ALA A 423 5.32 -4.23 -13.81
CA ALA A 423 4.79 -5.34 -14.60
C ALA A 423 4.15 -4.87 -15.91
N GLY A 424 3.87 -3.58 -16.05
CA GLY A 424 3.15 -3.00 -17.18
C GLY A 424 1.69 -3.47 -17.19
N SER A 425 1.03 -3.36 -16.06
CA SER A 425 -0.38 -3.71 -15.91
C SER A 425 -1.28 -2.74 -16.67
N ASN A 426 -2.39 -3.25 -17.20
CA ASN A 426 -3.47 -2.45 -17.77
C ASN A 426 -4.78 -3.27 -17.74
N GLN A 427 -5.90 -2.63 -18.08
CA GLN A 427 -7.21 -3.27 -18.06
C GLN A 427 -7.34 -4.51 -18.96
N THR A 428 -6.50 -4.61 -20.00
CA THR A 428 -6.52 -5.70 -20.97
C THR A 428 -5.71 -6.90 -20.49
N ASN A 429 -4.48 -6.68 -19.99
CA ASN A 429 -3.58 -7.77 -19.62
C ASN A 429 -3.78 -8.31 -18.19
N GLY A 430 -4.48 -7.55 -17.33
CA GLY A 430 -4.88 -8.01 -16.00
C GLY A 430 -3.73 -8.26 -15.01
N ARG A 431 -2.56 -7.64 -15.19
CA ARG A 431 -1.37 -7.84 -14.34
C ARG A 431 -1.44 -7.07 -13.03
N TYR A 432 -2.59 -7.10 -12.37
CA TYR A 432 -2.81 -6.45 -11.08
C TYR A 432 -2.12 -7.22 -9.94
N MET A 433 -1.51 -6.53 -8.98
CA MET A 433 -0.94 -7.12 -7.77
C MET A 433 -1.82 -6.83 -6.56
N TYR A 434 -2.80 -7.69 -6.31
CA TYR A 434 -3.71 -7.56 -5.17
C TYR A 434 -3.11 -8.04 -3.85
N HIS A 435 -2.22 -9.02 -3.94
CA HIS A 435 -1.72 -9.74 -2.78
C HIS A 435 -0.35 -9.22 -2.35
N SER A 436 -0.07 -9.40 -1.08
CA SER A 436 1.23 -9.08 -0.49
C SER A 436 2.36 -9.85 -1.19
N MET A 437 3.54 -9.28 -1.16
CA MET A 437 4.76 -9.97 -1.53
C MET A 437 5.31 -10.79 -0.35
N ASP A 438 6.16 -11.77 -0.65
CA ASP A 438 7.06 -12.38 0.32
C ASP A 438 8.51 -12.07 -0.04
N ALA A 439 9.44 -12.22 0.90
CA ALA A 439 10.85 -11.87 0.72
C ALA A 439 11.79 -12.83 1.42
N THR A 440 12.99 -12.99 0.85
CA THR A 440 14.09 -13.73 1.49
C THR A 440 15.45 -13.18 1.08
N ILE A 441 16.47 -13.51 1.84
CA ILE A 441 17.85 -13.33 1.40
C ILE A 441 18.30 -14.60 0.67
N GLY A 442 18.58 -14.49 -0.62
CA GLY A 442 19.04 -15.58 -1.44
C GLY A 442 20.36 -16.15 -0.91
N GLN A 443 20.45 -17.48 -0.85
CA GLN A 443 21.65 -18.14 -0.32
C GLN A 443 22.85 -18.06 -1.27
N THR A 444 22.59 -18.09 -2.57
CA THR A 444 23.62 -18.04 -3.60
C THR A 444 24.06 -16.61 -3.92
N THR A 445 23.09 -15.70 -4.02
CA THR A 445 23.34 -14.31 -4.42
C THR A 445 23.64 -13.38 -3.26
N ASN A 446 23.33 -13.81 -2.02
CA ASN A 446 23.38 -12.98 -0.80
C ASN A 446 22.68 -11.62 -0.97
N SER A 447 21.58 -11.61 -1.72
CA SER A 447 20.80 -10.42 -2.04
C SER A 447 19.35 -10.59 -1.55
N LEU A 448 18.69 -9.49 -1.32
CA LEU A 448 17.25 -9.52 -1.01
C LEU A 448 16.45 -9.83 -2.28
N TRP A 449 15.61 -10.84 -2.20
CA TRP A 449 14.65 -11.22 -3.21
C TRP A 449 13.23 -10.94 -2.75
N LEU A 450 12.40 -10.46 -3.67
CA LEU A 450 10.98 -10.15 -3.48
C LEU A 450 10.17 -10.98 -4.47
N TYR A 451 9.08 -11.58 -4.02
CA TYR A 451 8.23 -12.44 -4.84
C TYR A 451 6.82 -11.91 -4.89
N ALA A 452 6.28 -11.77 -6.10
CA ALA A 452 4.93 -11.28 -6.32
C ALA A 452 4.23 -12.05 -7.45
N GLY A 453 2.93 -12.24 -7.30
CA GLY A 453 2.09 -12.79 -8.34
C GLY A 453 1.09 -11.78 -8.86
N THR A 454 0.73 -11.87 -10.15
CA THR A 454 -0.30 -11.01 -10.72
C THR A 454 -1.59 -11.77 -11.01
N GLY A 455 -2.70 -11.05 -11.01
CA GLY A 455 -4.01 -11.57 -11.35
C GLY A 455 -5.12 -10.62 -10.95
N ASP A 456 -6.13 -10.48 -11.80
CA ASP A 456 -7.32 -9.69 -11.47
C ASP A 456 -8.22 -10.52 -10.53
N TYR A 457 -8.13 -10.23 -9.24
CA TYR A 457 -8.88 -10.97 -8.22
C TYR A 457 -10.36 -10.61 -8.18
N GLU A 458 -10.72 -9.38 -8.53
CA GLU A 458 -12.14 -8.96 -8.60
C GLU A 458 -12.88 -9.62 -9.77
N ARG A 459 -12.17 -9.84 -10.88
CA ARG A 459 -12.68 -10.54 -12.04
C ARG A 459 -12.03 -11.92 -12.18
N ILE A 460 -12.05 -12.68 -11.09
CA ILE A 460 -11.35 -13.97 -11.00
C ILE A 460 -11.79 -14.95 -12.09
N GLY A 461 -13.07 -14.93 -12.47
CA GLY A 461 -13.65 -15.77 -13.53
C GLY A 461 -13.35 -15.30 -14.95
N ASN A 462 -12.65 -14.18 -15.15
CA ASN A 462 -12.35 -13.67 -16.50
C ASN A 462 -11.39 -14.61 -17.24
N THR A 463 -11.84 -15.07 -18.43
CA THR A 463 -11.12 -15.98 -19.33
C THR A 463 -10.60 -15.29 -20.60
N SER A 464 -10.55 -13.96 -20.62
CA SER A 464 -10.17 -13.24 -21.85
C SER A 464 -8.77 -13.64 -22.31
N ASN A 465 -8.61 -13.81 -23.62
CA ASN A 465 -7.34 -14.23 -24.24
C ASN A 465 -6.22 -13.16 -24.11
N GLY A 466 -6.57 -11.93 -23.72
CA GLY A 466 -5.61 -10.86 -23.50
C GLY A 466 -4.93 -10.90 -22.13
N THR A 467 -5.40 -11.73 -21.20
CA THR A 467 -4.83 -11.85 -19.86
C THR A 467 -3.47 -12.55 -19.90
N ASP A 468 -2.46 -11.89 -19.35
CA ASP A 468 -1.06 -12.29 -19.45
C ASP A 468 -0.36 -12.13 -18.10
N ASN A 469 -0.81 -12.89 -17.11
CA ASN A 469 -0.34 -12.82 -15.74
C ASN A 469 1.06 -13.41 -15.55
N LEU A 470 1.70 -12.98 -14.48
CA LEU A 470 3.08 -13.32 -14.15
C LEU A 470 3.21 -13.79 -12.70
N MET A 471 4.14 -14.70 -12.47
CA MET A 471 4.79 -14.88 -11.17
C MET A 471 6.22 -14.38 -11.32
N ILE A 472 6.69 -13.54 -10.40
CA ILE A 472 7.97 -12.83 -10.48
C ILE A 472 8.79 -12.99 -9.21
N GLY A 473 10.10 -13.11 -9.38
CA GLY A 473 11.10 -12.97 -8.34
C GLY A 473 12.08 -11.86 -8.74
N ILE A 474 12.18 -10.82 -7.93
CA ILE A 474 13.00 -9.64 -8.20
C ILE A 474 14.04 -9.50 -7.13
N ARG A 475 15.27 -9.23 -7.53
CA ARG A 475 16.36 -8.91 -6.62
C ARG A 475 16.47 -7.41 -6.42
N ASP A 476 16.56 -6.96 -5.17
CA ASP A 476 17.03 -5.61 -4.88
C ASP A 476 18.57 -5.59 -4.96
N PRO A 477 19.15 -4.95 -5.99
CA PRO A 477 20.60 -4.97 -6.19
C PRO A 477 21.35 -4.10 -5.17
N HIS A 478 20.65 -3.28 -4.42
CA HIS A 478 21.23 -2.29 -3.52
C HIS A 478 21.03 -2.63 -2.03
N TYR A 479 20.18 -3.62 -1.72
CA TYR A 479 20.02 -4.03 -0.33
C TYR A 479 21.37 -4.41 0.31
N PRO A 480 21.72 -3.93 1.51
CA PRO A 480 20.88 -3.25 2.51
C PRO A 480 20.79 -1.73 2.39
N ASP A 481 21.40 -1.13 1.38
CA ASP A 481 21.32 0.32 1.17
C ASP A 481 20.00 0.70 0.50
N TYR A 482 19.49 1.88 0.84
CA TYR A 482 18.50 2.54 -0.01
C TYR A 482 19.26 3.29 -1.12
N ARG A 483 18.86 3.05 -2.36
CA ARG A 483 19.34 3.83 -3.52
C ARG A 483 18.20 4.03 -4.49
N ASP A 484 18.16 5.21 -5.10
CA ASP A 484 17.22 5.50 -6.17
C ASP A 484 17.49 4.63 -7.39
N VAL A 485 16.41 4.17 -8.02
CA VAL A 485 16.46 3.44 -9.28
C VAL A 485 15.98 4.37 -10.39
N ALA A 486 16.91 4.87 -11.18
CA ALA A 486 16.61 5.82 -12.26
C ALA A 486 15.64 5.23 -13.32
N VAL A 487 15.74 3.93 -13.59
CA VAL A 487 14.88 3.23 -14.55
C VAL A 487 14.37 1.94 -13.93
N PRO A 488 13.08 1.86 -13.56
CA PRO A 488 12.49 0.64 -13.03
C PRO A 488 12.60 -0.51 -14.03
N LYS A 489 12.88 -1.71 -13.52
CA LYS A 489 12.92 -2.92 -14.34
C LYS A 489 11.51 -3.32 -14.81
N LYS A 490 11.45 -3.96 -15.96
CA LYS A 490 10.22 -4.52 -16.55
C LYS A 490 10.35 -6.03 -16.71
N ALA A 491 9.25 -6.72 -16.95
CA ALA A 491 9.28 -8.16 -17.18
C ALA A 491 10.26 -8.57 -18.30
N ALA A 492 10.42 -7.74 -19.33
CA ALA A 492 11.37 -8.00 -20.41
C ALA A 492 12.85 -7.95 -19.98
N ASP A 493 13.15 -7.30 -18.86
CA ASP A 493 14.50 -7.17 -18.30
C ASP A 493 14.86 -8.34 -17.36
N LEU A 494 13.90 -9.23 -17.09
CA LEU A 494 14.06 -10.39 -16.22
C LEU A 494 14.31 -11.65 -17.04
N THR A 495 14.95 -12.63 -16.41
CA THR A 495 15.14 -13.95 -17.00
C THR A 495 13.79 -14.67 -17.08
N LYS A 496 13.36 -15.04 -18.29
CA LYS A 496 12.14 -15.78 -18.50
C LYS A 496 12.32 -17.24 -18.11
N CYS A 497 11.60 -17.68 -17.09
CA CYS A 497 11.49 -19.07 -16.69
C CYS A 497 10.25 -19.71 -17.31
N LYS A 498 10.33 -20.98 -17.67
CA LYS A 498 9.25 -21.67 -18.36
C LYS A 498 8.32 -22.36 -17.36
N ASN A 499 7.03 -22.09 -17.49
CA ASN A 499 5.98 -22.70 -16.66
C ASN A 499 5.56 -24.09 -17.18
N THR A 500 6.03 -24.56 -18.32
CA THR A 500 5.38 -25.69 -18.98
C THR A 500 6.12 -27.01 -18.79
N THR A 501 5.33 -28.04 -18.49
CA THR A 501 5.70 -29.47 -18.55
C THR A 501 6.31 -29.91 -19.89
N LYS A 502 6.14 -29.12 -20.96
CA LYS A 502 6.55 -29.47 -22.31
C LYS A 502 7.92 -28.97 -22.72
N ASP A 503 8.47 -27.91 -22.09
CA ASP A 503 9.72 -27.31 -22.51
C ASP A 503 10.77 -27.35 -21.41
N LYS A 504 11.45 -28.49 -21.34
CA LYS A 504 12.48 -28.78 -20.33
C LYS A 504 13.88 -28.29 -20.70
N THR A 505 14.03 -27.70 -21.89
CA THR A 505 15.32 -27.30 -22.41
C THR A 505 15.50 -25.80 -22.31
N GLY A 506 16.52 -25.36 -21.58
CA GLY A 506 17.05 -23.99 -21.64
C GLY A 506 16.52 -22.98 -20.63
N ALA A 507 15.87 -23.41 -19.54
CA ALA A 507 15.68 -22.51 -18.39
C ALA A 507 17.07 -22.22 -17.80
N LYS A 508 17.51 -20.98 -17.92
CA LYS A 508 18.74 -20.50 -17.26
C LYS A 508 18.34 -19.82 -15.96
N CYS A 509 19.05 -20.12 -14.90
CA CYS A 509 18.93 -19.32 -13.69
C CYS A 509 19.48 -17.92 -13.94
N PRO A 510 18.91 -16.88 -13.30
CA PRO A 510 19.53 -15.58 -13.25
C PRO A 510 20.99 -15.68 -12.78
N THR A 511 21.88 -14.96 -13.43
CA THR A 511 23.25 -14.81 -12.99
C THR A 511 23.35 -13.79 -11.86
N SER A 512 24.50 -13.64 -11.24
CA SER A 512 24.72 -12.61 -10.20
C SER A 512 24.48 -11.18 -10.69
N THR A 513 24.48 -10.96 -12.01
CA THR A 513 24.21 -9.65 -12.65
C THR A 513 22.76 -9.47 -13.06
N ASP A 514 21.97 -10.55 -13.11
CA ASP A 514 20.57 -10.48 -13.50
C ASP A 514 19.71 -9.91 -12.36
N THR A 515 18.65 -9.18 -12.72
CA THR A 515 17.79 -8.49 -11.76
C THR A 515 16.63 -9.34 -11.26
N GLY A 516 16.48 -10.57 -11.79
CA GLY A 516 15.46 -11.50 -11.34
C GLY A 516 14.93 -12.40 -12.44
N TRP A 517 13.82 -13.05 -12.17
CA TRP A 517 13.15 -13.99 -13.05
C TRP A 517 11.64 -13.76 -13.11
N TYR A 518 11.00 -14.24 -14.17
CA TYR A 518 9.54 -14.32 -14.24
C TYR A 518 9.05 -15.60 -14.92
N ILE A 519 7.86 -16.02 -14.52
CA ILE A 519 7.09 -17.10 -15.13
C ILE A 519 5.85 -16.47 -15.74
N LYS A 520 5.66 -16.63 -17.04
CA LYS A 520 4.42 -16.27 -17.70
C LYS A 520 3.40 -17.37 -17.41
N LEU A 521 2.25 -17.00 -16.86
CA LEU A 521 1.16 -17.92 -16.58
C LEU A 521 0.36 -18.22 -17.86
N ASP A 522 -0.23 -19.43 -17.93
CA ASP A 522 -0.99 -19.85 -19.10
C ASP A 522 -2.46 -19.41 -19.01
N LYS A 523 -3.08 -19.14 -20.17
CA LYS A 523 -4.54 -19.10 -20.37
C LYS A 523 -5.36 -18.44 -19.26
N SER A 524 -5.13 -17.20 -18.96
CA SER A 524 -5.87 -16.46 -17.95
C SER A 524 -5.69 -16.96 -16.51
N GLN A 525 -4.70 -17.81 -16.26
CA GLN A 525 -4.32 -18.19 -14.90
C GLN A 525 -3.99 -16.96 -14.06
N LYS A 526 -4.28 -17.04 -12.77
CA LYS A 526 -4.08 -15.97 -11.81
C LYS A 526 -3.42 -16.49 -10.55
N VAL A 527 -2.50 -15.74 -9.98
CA VAL A 527 -2.04 -15.98 -8.61
C VAL A 527 -3.10 -15.43 -7.66
N THR A 528 -3.58 -16.24 -6.72
CA THR A 528 -4.75 -15.95 -5.91
C THR A 528 -4.47 -15.64 -4.46
N ALA A 529 -3.21 -15.69 -4.04
CA ALA A 529 -2.78 -15.28 -2.72
C ALA A 529 -1.29 -14.92 -2.74
N GLU A 530 -0.80 -14.37 -1.64
CA GLU A 530 0.62 -14.05 -1.49
C GLU A 530 1.47 -15.31 -1.63
N PRO A 531 2.64 -15.24 -2.30
CA PRO A 531 3.62 -16.31 -2.32
C PRO A 531 4.11 -16.63 -0.91
N THR A 532 4.68 -17.83 -0.73
CA THR A 532 5.30 -18.23 0.54
C THR A 532 6.69 -18.78 0.28
N VAL A 533 7.70 -18.12 0.84
CA VAL A 533 9.09 -18.58 0.75
C VAL A 533 9.43 -19.47 1.92
N SER A 534 10.03 -20.62 1.64
CA SER A 534 10.53 -21.53 2.66
C SER A 534 11.67 -22.37 2.13
N SER A 535 12.80 -22.40 2.84
CA SER A 535 13.93 -23.28 2.58
C SER A 535 14.48 -23.21 1.14
N GLY A 536 14.62 -22.01 0.57
CA GLY A 536 15.12 -21.82 -0.78
C GLY A 536 14.09 -22.06 -1.88
N LEU A 537 12.82 -22.17 -1.52
CA LEU A 537 11.71 -22.43 -2.43
C LEU A 537 10.61 -21.39 -2.28
N VAL A 538 9.96 -21.06 -3.39
CA VAL A 538 8.79 -20.19 -3.45
C VAL A 538 7.57 -21.01 -3.83
N TYR A 539 6.58 -21.03 -2.95
CA TYR A 539 5.30 -21.68 -3.20
C TYR A 539 4.24 -20.63 -3.49
N PHE A 540 3.38 -20.87 -4.46
CA PHE A 540 2.30 -19.95 -4.81
C PHE A 540 1.08 -20.69 -5.36
N PRO A 541 -0.15 -20.19 -5.04
CA PRO A 541 -1.38 -20.75 -5.56
C PRO A 541 -1.70 -20.17 -6.93
N ILE A 542 -2.19 -21.02 -7.83
CA ILE A 542 -2.73 -20.59 -9.14
C ILE A 542 -4.18 -21.05 -9.24
N TYR A 543 -5.01 -20.15 -9.79
CA TYR A 543 -6.36 -20.43 -10.23
C TYR A 543 -6.45 -20.34 -11.74
N GLN A 544 -7.01 -21.38 -12.38
CA GLN A 544 -7.33 -21.42 -13.80
C GLN A 544 -8.84 -21.29 -13.98
N PRO A 545 -9.35 -20.13 -14.43
CA PRO A 545 -10.78 -19.99 -14.67
C PRO A 545 -11.27 -20.93 -15.77
N THR A 546 -12.49 -21.40 -15.64
CA THR A 546 -13.13 -22.25 -16.66
C THR A 546 -13.80 -21.40 -17.74
N SER A 547 -13.72 -21.83 -18.98
CA SER A 547 -14.47 -21.25 -20.11
C SER A 547 -15.91 -21.80 -20.22
N SER A 548 -16.33 -22.65 -19.29
CA SER A 548 -17.69 -23.23 -19.30
C SER A 548 -18.75 -22.15 -19.14
N VAL A 549 -19.80 -22.23 -19.94
CA VAL A 549 -20.97 -21.35 -19.87
C VAL A 549 -21.79 -21.59 -18.58
N ASN A 550 -21.55 -22.71 -17.91
CA ASN A 550 -22.20 -23.00 -16.63
C ASN A 550 -21.61 -22.13 -15.52
N LYS A 551 -22.38 -21.18 -15.04
CA LYS A 551 -21.99 -20.26 -13.96
C LYS A 551 -21.64 -20.96 -12.63
N CYS A 552 -22.02 -22.24 -12.48
CA CYS A 552 -21.70 -23.09 -11.33
C CYS A 552 -20.39 -23.88 -11.51
N SER A 553 -19.73 -23.79 -12.66
CA SER A 553 -18.43 -24.44 -12.86
C SER A 553 -17.35 -23.64 -12.16
N LEU A 554 -16.70 -24.27 -11.20
CA LEU A 554 -15.51 -23.73 -10.55
C LEU A 554 -14.29 -23.99 -11.45
N GLY A 555 -13.36 -23.03 -11.46
CA GLY A 555 -12.07 -23.24 -12.13
C GLY A 555 -11.15 -24.17 -11.33
N ASP A 556 -10.02 -24.47 -11.90
CA ASP A 556 -9.04 -25.40 -11.35
C ASP A 556 -8.02 -24.70 -10.45
N ALA A 557 -7.70 -25.34 -9.33
CA ALA A 557 -6.74 -24.87 -8.35
C ALA A 557 -5.43 -25.67 -8.40
N PHE A 558 -4.31 -24.96 -8.38
CA PHE A 558 -2.97 -25.55 -8.40
C PHE A 558 -2.10 -24.97 -7.29
N ILE A 559 -1.26 -25.82 -6.69
CA ILE A 559 -0.12 -25.42 -5.88
C ILE A 559 1.14 -25.54 -6.73
N CYS A 560 1.89 -24.44 -6.82
CA CYS A 560 3.14 -24.37 -7.55
C CYS A 560 4.32 -24.19 -6.60
N GLY A 561 5.50 -24.69 -6.99
CA GLY A 561 6.75 -24.54 -6.25
C GLY A 561 7.94 -24.43 -7.20
N VAL A 562 8.78 -23.42 -6.98
CA VAL A 562 10.00 -23.16 -7.77
C VAL A 562 11.15 -22.78 -6.85
N ASP A 563 12.37 -22.87 -7.37
CA ASP A 563 13.56 -22.38 -6.71
C ASP A 563 13.49 -20.84 -6.57
N ASP A 564 13.83 -20.31 -5.40
CA ASP A 564 13.65 -18.91 -5.07
C ASP A 564 14.55 -17.97 -5.90
N GLU A 565 15.80 -18.32 -6.14
CA GLU A 565 16.73 -17.51 -6.91
C GLU A 565 16.69 -17.81 -8.42
N CYS A 566 16.04 -18.90 -8.83
CA CYS A 566 16.09 -19.38 -10.20
C CYS A 566 14.72 -19.39 -10.92
N GLY A 567 13.61 -19.45 -10.19
CA GLY A 567 12.27 -19.50 -10.76
C GLY A 567 11.97 -20.77 -11.57
N THR A 568 12.78 -21.81 -11.41
CA THR A 568 12.64 -23.09 -12.12
C THR A 568 12.54 -24.23 -11.13
N ASN A 569 12.11 -25.38 -11.61
CA ASN A 569 12.09 -26.59 -10.82
C ASN A 569 13.17 -27.56 -11.32
N PHE A 570 14.39 -27.45 -10.79
CA PHE A 570 15.49 -28.38 -11.08
C PHE A 570 15.42 -29.67 -10.25
N SER A 571 14.85 -29.61 -9.08
CA SER A 571 14.54 -30.74 -8.21
C SER A 571 13.05 -30.78 -7.96
N SER A 572 12.48 -31.94 -7.62
CA SER A 572 11.06 -32.07 -7.30
C SER A 572 10.75 -31.30 -6.00
N GLN A 573 10.38 -30.04 -6.11
CA GLN A 573 10.02 -29.18 -4.97
C GLN A 573 8.69 -29.59 -4.33
N LEU A 574 7.89 -30.34 -5.08
CA LEU A 574 6.66 -30.95 -4.59
C LEU A 574 6.79 -32.45 -4.76
N LYS A 575 6.50 -33.22 -3.71
CA LYS A 575 6.55 -34.67 -3.75
C LYS A 575 5.57 -35.21 -4.79
N ASN A 576 6.00 -36.21 -5.55
CA ASN A 576 5.22 -36.88 -6.62
C ASN A 576 4.96 -36.05 -7.89
N LEU A 577 5.65 -34.91 -8.08
CA LEU A 577 5.69 -34.28 -9.40
C LEU A 577 6.72 -34.95 -10.31
N ARG A 578 6.43 -34.95 -11.60
CA ARG A 578 7.44 -35.31 -12.61
C ARG A 578 8.54 -34.28 -12.65
N ARG A 579 9.78 -34.69 -12.90
CA ARG A 579 10.91 -33.76 -13.02
C ARG A 579 10.60 -32.72 -14.08
N GLY A 580 10.63 -31.44 -13.68
CA GLY A 580 10.34 -30.29 -14.52
C GLY A 580 8.90 -29.75 -14.41
N ASP A 581 8.00 -30.44 -13.73
CA ASP A 581 6.67 -29.90 -13.41
C ASP A 581 6.78 -28.93 -12.21
N THR A 582 6.17 -27.76 -12.33
CA THR A 582 6.21 -26.73 -11.26
C THR A 582 4.91 -26.70 -10.44
N CYS A 583 3.81 -27.21 -10.99
CA CYS A 583 2.48 -27.10 -10.39
C CYS A 583 1.78 -28.45 -10.26
N LYS A 584 1.05 -28.62 -9.16
CA LYS A 584 0.20 -29.76 -8.88
C LYS A 584 -1.26 -29.31 -8.81
N TYR A 585 -2.13 -29.96 -9.58
CA TYR A 585 -3.57 -29.81 -9.45
C TYR A 585 -4.04 -30.35 -8.09
N VAL A 586 -4.88 -29.60 -7.39
CA VAL A 586 -5.33 -29.93 -6.04
C VAL A 586 -6.85 -29.96 -5.87
N GLY A 587 -7.60 -29.49 -6.86
CA GLY A 587 -9.05 -29.49 -6.83
C GLY A 587 -9.66 -28.36 -7.62
N GLN A 588 -10.98 -28.19 -7.51
CA GLN A 588 -11.71 -27.08 -8.10
C GLN A 588 -12.02 -26.01 -7.04
N GLY A 589 -11.81 -24.75 -7.38
CA GLY A 589 -12.03 -23.61 -6.52
C GLY A 589 -10.83 -22.68 -6.42
N VAL A 590 -10.85 -21.75 -5.47
CA VAL A 590 -9.81 -20.77 -5.23
C VAL A 590 -9.02 -21.16 -3.98
N LEU A 591 -7.69 -21.21 -4.11
CA LEU A 591 -6.80 -21.50 -2.98
C LEU A 591 -6.52 -20.25 -2.13
N SER A 592 -6.50 -20.46 -0.84
CA SER A 592 -5.93 -19.52 0.12
C SER A 592 -4.41 -19.44 -0.01
N LYS A 593 -3.78 -18.54 0.77
CA LYS A 593 -2.34 -18.53 1.01
C LYS A 593 -1.85 -19.94 1.42
N ILE A 594 -0.69 -20.34 0.90
CA ILE A 594 -0.05 -21.60 1.24
C ILE A 594 0.74 -21.40 2.54
N VAL A 595 0.50 -22.25 3.52
CA VAL A 595 1.23 -22.26 4.79
C VAL A 595 2.15 -23.47 4.83
N VAL A 596 3.43 -23.24 5.16
CA VAL A 596 4.41 -24.31 5.33
C VAL A 596 4.51 -24.65 6.82
N PHE A 597 4.23 -25.89 7.15
CA PHE A 597 4.35 -26.38 8.53
C PHE A 597 4.77 -27.86 8.56
N ALA A 598 5.76 -28.19 9.38
CA ALA A 598 6.28 -29.55 9.57
C ALA A 598 6.55 -30.31 8.27
N GLY A 599 7.17 -29.65 7.29
CA GLY A 599 7.49 -30.25 5.98
C GLY A 599 6.30 -30.48 5.05
N LYS A 600 5.15 -29.92 5.38
CA LYS A 600 3.94 -29.97 4.56
C LYS A 600 3.47 -28.59 4.17
N LEU A 601 2.80 -28.52 3.03
CA LEU A 601 2.10 -27.35 2.51
C LEU A 601 0.62 -27.50 2.82
N PHE A 602 0.03 -26.49 3.43
CA PHE A 602 -1.39 -26.45 3.74
C PHE A 602 -2.04 -25.26 3.03
N ALA A 603 -3.19 -25.47 2.44
CA ALA A 603 -4.03 -24.44 1.87
C ALA A 603 -5.50 -24.86 1.92
N ASN A 604 -6.41 -23.88 2.05
CA ASN A 604 -7.84 -24.11 1.92
C ASN A 604 -8.29 -23.85 0.50
N ILE A 605 -9.26 -24.66 0.01
CA ILE A 605 -9.94 -24.43 -1.26
C ILE A 605 -11.33 -23.86 -0.97
N ALA A 606 -11.60 -22.66 -1.45
CA ALA A 606 -12.96 -22.10 -1.47
C ALA A 606 -13.69 -22.63 -2.72
N GLY A 607 -14.70 -23.46 -2.54
CA GLY A 607 -15.40 -24.12 -3.62
C GLY A 607 -16.74 -24.71 -3.20
N GLN A 608 -17.25 -25.71 -3.93
CA GLN A 608 -18.56 -26.34 -3.70
C GLN A 608 -18.74 -26.95 -2.31
N SER A 609 -17.67 -27.27 -1.63
CA SER A 609 -17.67 -27.89 -0.30
C SER A 609 -17.15 -26.95 0.78
N ALA A 610 -17.14 -25.64 0.54
CA ALA A 610 -16.59 -24.65 1.47
C ALA A 610 -17.14 -24.84 2.90
N GLY A 611 -16.22 -24.93 3.86
CA GLY A 611 -16.54 -25.20 5.28
C GLY A 611 -16.41 -26.66 5.70
N SER A 612 -16.02 -27.57 4.81
CA SER A 612 -15.70 -28.96 5.15
C SER A 612 -14.20 -29.12 5.46
N ILE A 613 -13.86 -29.98 6.43
CA ILE A 613 -12.46 -30.38 6.70
C ILE A 613 -11.79 -30.98 5.45
N LYS A 614 -12.59 -31.46 4.48
CA LYS A 614 -12.11 -31.99 3.20
C LYS A 614 -11.53 -30.90 2.28
N ASP A 615 -11.79 -29.63 2.56
CA ASP A 615 -11.29 -28.49 1.78
C ASP A 615 -9.87 -28.07 2.17
N LEU A 616 -9.33 -28.62 3.26
CA LEU A 616 -7.95 -28.45 3.65
C LEU A 616 -7.04 -29.35 2.81
N VAL A 617 -6.31 -28.74 1.90
CA VAL A 617 -5.28 -29.44 1.11
C VAL A 617 -4.01 -29.54 1.94
N SER A 618 -3.48 -30.77 2.07
CA SER A 618 -2.17 -31.01 2.65
C SER A 618 -1.29 -31.77 1.65
N ILE A 619 -0.14 -31.20 1.31
CA ILE A 619 0.82 -31.77 0.38
C ILE A 619 2.18 -31.84 1.06
N GLU A 620 2.88 -32.97 0.93
CA GLU A 620 4.28 -33.05 1.37
C GLU A 620 5.16 -32.17 0.48
N ALA A 621 5.89 -31.24 1.09
CA ALA A 621 6.96 -30.50 0.45
C ALA A 621 8.16 -31.42 0.24
N ALA A 622 8.95 -31.19 -0.80
CA ALA A 622 10.26 -31.81 -0.91
C ALA A 622 11.13 -31.37 0.29
N ALA A 623 11.97 -32.29 0.80
CA ALA A 623 12.88 -31.97 1.88
C ALA A 623 13.89 -30.91 1.37
N GLY A 624 13.62 -29.66 1.64
CA GLY A 624 14.62 -28.59 1.50
C GLY A 624 15.64 -28.70 2.63
N GLY A 625 16.89 -28.35 2.36
CA GLY A 625 17.93 -28.27 3.40
C GLY A 625 17.43 -27.45 4.59
N THR A 626 17.76 -27.91 5.78
CA THR A 626 17.30 -27.38 7.06
C THR A 626 17.81 -25.97 7.35
N SER A 627 17.14 -24.96 6.84
CA SER A 627 17.26 -23.60 7.36
C SER A 627 16.01 -22.80 6.99
N SER A 628 14.94 -23.01 7.75
CA SER A 628 13.80 -22.09 7.71
C SER A 628 14.12 -20.90 8.60
N TYR A 629 14.55 -19.80 8.03
CA TYR A 629 14.42 -18.52 8.68
C TYR A 629 12.98 -18.02 8.48
N ARG A 630 12.12 -18.38 9.40
CA ARG A 630 10.89 -17.63 9.57
C ARG A 630 11.31 -16.33 10.25
N SER A 631 11.30 -15.24 9.52
CA SER A 631 11.54 -13.91 10.07
C SER A 631 10.33 -13.43 10.89
N SER A 632 10.07 -14.08 12.02
CA SER A 632 9.47 -13.37 13.12
C SER A 632 10.64 -12.67 13.82
N TRP A 633 10.96 -11.48 13.39
CA TRP A 633 11.98 -10.67 14.00
C TRP A 633 11.49 -10.30 15.40
N ARG A 634 11.94 -11.01 16.40
CA ARG A 634 11.96 -10.51 17.77
C ARG A 634 13.19 -9.63 17.85
N GLN A 635 13.00 -8.34 17.93
CA GLN A 635 14.03 -7.44 18.41
C GLN A 635 14.41 -7.94 19.84
N ASN A 636 15.58 -8.55 19.99
CA ASN A 636 16.14 -8.80 21.30
C ASN A 636 16.66 -7.46 21.82
N TYR A 637 16.03 -6.94 22.85
CA TYR A 637 16.51 -5.82 23.64
C TYR A 637 17.47 -6.30 24.72
#